data_88893370e7ad773058f985d84ccaea5d
#
_entry.id   88893370e7ad773058f985d84ccaea5d
#
_cell.length_a   1.000
_cell.length_b   1.000
_cell.length_c   1.000
_cell.angle_alpha   90.00
_cell.angle_beta   90.00
_cell.angle_gamma   90.00
#
_symmetry.space_group_name_H-M   'P 1'
#
loop_
_entity.id
_entity.type
_entity.pdbx_description
1 polymer ?
#
loop_
_entity_poly.entity_id
_entity_poly.type
_entity_poly.pdbx_seq_one_letter_code
_entity_poly.pdbx_strand_id
1 'polypeptide(L)'
;MDVFAREDDVEALNGFVARVADGPGVFILEGEAGIGKTTLWEAGVDAANAGSYRVLVSRPAGAEVQLSYAALGDLLQDVLPETLEELPAPRRHALEIALLLEDAHGRPPDQRAIGLAVLGALRALASSGPVLVAIDDAQWLDAPTAAVLEFALRRLRGEPVGVLVAGRTAGGLELAPSLPVERLRVGALNQAAIHRIVRAQLDVALPRPELVRVHEASGGNPFYALELARALGGTGGAHEALRARVAALGDDVRELLLTIALLPDPTVARVRAVVPGADARLDAAVDAELLERHRDRIRFAHALLASAVSEHEGAERRRDVHRRLAEVEDDSEARARHLALATQGHDADVAAALDHAAQDALARGAPSAAAELLELAIERTPPGPQVDLTGGKLALADAHFSSGAIGRANAVLRELLDELPPGNDRADVLVRLANGSPDLEAALELAERALLEVEEDDVVRSRVHLLLGQAWPLRGMVSALEDGRLALDHAERSGERRLVVDVLARLTLWELWAGRDPSELLARAVELEEAEDALLSYRSPRMPLALLRMYQGRLDEARELFEKLLAEALAFGDEIAALGVRGRLVDVALRSGNWEEASAQADEAYELGEQIGLEHDGGLTAYSKAIVAAHAGRVDEARSLADLGASLAAAAKQEDTRVTSVGVAGFLELSLGNDAAALPYLEPLLEWIDSTGLGLATHPMAPYTVEALVAAGRGDDASRLVDRLEAEARTIDSRWGLVIATRSRALLDSTRETVEEPDERWPFERARTLLVLGRLQRRAKQKAAAKQSLELARSIFDALPAPLWSERAAEELARVGLRRASPDGLTDGERRVAELAASGLTNREVAAQLFMSPKTVEANISRVYRKLGINSRAQLGARLAQM
;
A
#
# COMPACT_ATOMS: atom_id res chain seq x y z
N MET A 1 -32.64 -5.69 28.07
CA MET A 1 -33.82 -6.48 27.64
C MET A 1 -33.60 -7.94 27.99
N ASP A 2 -34.59 -8.69 28.53
CA ASP A 2 -34.36 -10.08 28.88
C ASP A 2 -34.21 -10.94 27.62
N VAL A 3 -33.05 -11.54 27.45
CA VAL A 3 -32.71 -12.42 26.31
C VAL A 3 -33.24 -13.84 26.63
N PHE A 4 -34.42 -14.19 26.14
CA PHE A 4 -35.04 -15.48 26.45
C PHE A 4 -34.51 -16.62 25.57
N ALA A 5 -34.05 -17.72 26.19
CA ALA A 5 -33.63 -18.98 25.56
C ALA A 5 -32.46 -18.81 24.52
N ARG A 6 -31.51 -17.98 24.86
CA ARG A 6 -30.32 -17.66 24.08
C ARG A 6 -29.07 -17.63 24.97
N GLU A 7 -29.09 -18.39 26.06
CA GLU A 7 -28.05 -18.36 27.09
C GLU A 7 -26.68 -18.71 26.48
N ASP A 8 -26.60 -19.71 25.60
CA ASP A 8 -25.36 -20.12 24.91
C ASP A 8 -24.88 -19.03 23.92
N ASP A 9 -25.82 -18.39 23.20
CA ASP A 9 -25.53 -17.32 22.25
C ASP A 9 -24.93 -16.09 22.99
N VAL A 10 -25.49 -15.76 24.17
CA VAL A 10 -25.02 -14.67 25.02
C VAL A 10 -23.66 -15.00 25.64
N GLU A 11 -23.42 -16.27 26.04
CA GLU A 11 -22.12 -16.71 26.56
C GLU A 11 -21.03 -16.58 25.49
N ALA A 12 -21.30 -17.01 24.24
CA ALA A 12 -20.39 -16.86 23.13
C ALA A 12 -20.03 -15.38 22.87
N LEU A 13 -21.05 -14.52 22.88
CA LEU A 13 -20.88 -13.07 22.69
C LEU A 13 -20.07 -12.42 23.80
N ASN A 14 -20.34 -12.75 25.07
CA ASN A 14 -19.56 -12.27 26.20
C ASN A 14 -18.11 -12.76 26.16
N GLY A 15 -17.91 -14.01 25.69
CA GLY A 15 -16.58 -14.56 25.46
C GLY A 15 -15.81 -13.78 24.38
N PHE A 16 -16.47 -13.40 23.30
CA PHE A 16 -15.88 -12.53 22.28
C PHE A 16 -15.51 -11.16 22.88
N VAL A 17 -16.44 -10.48 23.53
CA VAL A 17 -16.17 -9.17 24.14
C VAL A 17 -14.97 -9.24 25.08
N ALA A 18 -14.86 -10.28 25.91
CA ALA A 18 -13.71 -10.42 26.82
C ALA A 18 -12.36 -10.57 26.08
N ARG A 19 -12.34 -11.24 24.92
CA ARG A 19 -11.10 -11.43 24.12
C ARG A 19 -10.64 -10.20 23.36
N VAL A 20 -11.50 -9.22 23.12
CA VAL A 20 -11.10 -7.97 22.44
C VAL A 20 -9.99 -7.24 23.18
N ALA A 21 -9.90 -7.37 24.49
CA ALA A 21 -8.81 -6.79 25.27
C ALA A 21 -7.42 -7.38 24.89
N ASP A 22 -7.37 -8.57 24.33
CA ASP A 22 -6.15 -9.28 23.92
C ASP A 22 -5.73 -8.99 22.47
N GLY A 23 -6.62 -8.36 21.67
CA GLY A 23 -6.35 -8.00 20.28
C GLY A 23 -7.60 -7.89 19.41
N PRO A 24 -7.43 -7.54 18.11
CA PRO A 24 -8.56 -7.28 17.24
C PRO A 24 -9.31 -8.57 16.87
N GLY A 25 -10.65 -8.45 16.72
CA GLY A 25 -11.50 -9.56 16.33
C GLY A 25 -12.85 -9.09 15.82
N VAL A 26 -13.56 -9.98 15.13
CA VAL A 26 -14.88 -9.70 14.55
C VAL A 26 -15.87 -10.77 14.94
N PHE A 27 -17.06 -10.35 15.39
CA PHE A 27 -18.18 -11.24 15.68
C PHE A 27 -19.39 -10.87 14.82
N ILE A 28 -19.90 -11.83 14.05
CA ILE A 28 -20.99 -11.61 13.11
C ILE A 28 -22.23 -12.40 13.55
N LEU A 29 -23.34 -11.69 13.78
CA LEU A 29 -24.65 -12.23 14.04
C LEU A 29 -25.43 -12.33 12.71
N GLU A 30 -25.64 -13.54 12.21
CA GLU A 30 -26.38 -13.79 10.96
C GLU A 30 -27.74 -14.43 11.23
N GLY A 31 -28.80 -14.03 10.49
CA GLY A 31 -30.08 -14.65 10.58
C GLY A 31 -31.21 -13.90 9.87
N GLU A 32 -32.38 -14.48 9.83
CA GLU A 32 -33.57 -13.88 9.21
C GLU A 32 -34.00 -12.57 9.90
N ALA A 33 -34.72 -11.73 9.17
CA ALA A 33 -35.32 -10.55 9.75
C ALA A 33 -36.31 -10.93 10.89
N GLY A 34 -36.24 -10.22 12.02
CA GLY A 34 -37.13 -10.49 13.17
C GLY A 34 -36.73 -11.66 14.06
N ILE A 35 -35.62 -12.38 13.75
CA ILE A 35 -35.20 -13.57 14.50
C ILE A 35 -34.58 -13.27 15.88
N GLY A 36 -34.28 -11.98 16.18
CA GLY A 36 -33.73 -11.54 17.46
C GLY A 36 -32.23 -11.19 17.42
N LYS A 37 -31.64 -10.85 16.24
CA LYS A 37 -30.25 -10.42 16.10
C LYS A 37 -29.98 -9.13 16.88
N THR A 38 -30.81 -8.11 16.70
CA THR A 38 -30.71 -6.82 17.41
C THR A 38 -30.68 -7.00 18.92
N THR A 39 -31.52 -7.91 19.48
CA THR A 39 -31.52 -8.19 20.93
C THR A 39 -30.21 -8.79 21.42
N LEU A 40 -29.60 -9.71 20.66
CA LEU A 40 -28.27 -10.25 20.97
C LEU A 40 -27.18 -9.20 20.78
N TRP A 41 -27.27 -8.40 19.73
CA TRP A 41 -26.34 -7.32 19.46
C TRP A 41 -26.36 -6.27 20.59
N GLU A 42 -27.56 -5.89 21.11
CA GLU A 42 -27.70 -5.01 22.27
C GLU A 42 -27.08 -5.63 23.52
N ALA A 43 -27.27 -6.93 23.74
CA ALA A 43 -26.64 -7.62 24.86
C ALA A 43 -25.09 -7.54 24.79
N GLY A 44 -24.49 -7.61 23.59
CA GLY A 44 -23.07 -7.42 23.39
C GLY A 44 -22.59 -5.99 23.65
N VAL A 45 -23.36 -5.01 23.21
CA VAL A 45 -23.12 -3.58 23.50
C VAL A 45 -23.20 -3.32 25.00
N ASP A 46 -24.21 -3.84 25.68
CA ASP A 46 -24.39 -3.73 27.14
C ASP A 46 -23.21 -4.38 27.90
N ALA A 47 -22.76 -5.56 27.45
CA ALA A 47 -21.59 -6.24 28.02
C ALA A 47 -20.30 -5.42 27.87
N ALA A 48 -20.08 -4.82 26.69
CA ALA A 48 -18.93 -3.95 26.45
C ALA A 48 -18.99 -2.68 27.31
N ASN A 49 -20.15 -2.04 27.41
CA ASN A 49 -20.34 -0.88 28.27
C ASN A 49 -20.08 -1.22 29.75
N ALA A 50 -20.51 -2.38 30.23
CA ALA A 50 -20.23 -2.86 31.57
C ALA A 50 -18.73 -3.16 31.79
N GLY A 51 -18.02 -3.56 30.74
CA GLY A 51 -16.57 -3.80 30.71
C GLY A 51 -15.71 -2.54 30.53
N SER A 52 -16.31 -1.35 30.57
CA SER A 52 -15.62 -0.06 30.36
C SER A 52 -14.97 0.09 28.98
N TYR A 53 -15.56 -0.52 27.97
CA TYR A 53 -15.15 -0.35 26.58
C TYR A 53 -15.60 1.01 26.05
N ARG A 54 -14.82 1.56 25.11
CA ARG A 54 -15.33 2.65 24.26
C ARG A 54 -16.19 2.02 23.16
N VAL A 55 -17.50 2.23 23.20
CA VAL A 55 -18.42 1.64 22.22
C VAL A 55 -18.84 2.66 21.17
N LEU A 56 -18.57 2.36 19.90
CA LEU A 56 -18.96 3.14 18.73
C LEU A 56 -20.16 2.44 18.09
N VAL A 57 -21.28 3.12 17.96
CA VAL A 57 -22.54 2.52 17.55
C VAL A 57 -23.04 3.12 16.25
N SER A 58 -23.39 2.27 15.28
CA SER A 58 -24.21 2.68 14.13
C SER A 58 -25.35 1.68 13.93
N ARG A 59 -26.54 2.19 13.59
CA ARG A 59 -27.72 1.42 13.23
C ARG A 59 -28.27 1.94 11.91
N PRO A 60 -27.61 1.60 10.77
CA PRO A 60 -28.00 2.10 9.48
C PRO A 60 -29.46 1.73 9.13
N ALA A 61 -30.18 2.65 8.52
CA ALA A 61 -31.52 2.43 8.00
C ALA A 61 -31.51 2.27 6.47
N GLY A 62 -32.51 1.61 5.91
CA GLY A 62 -32.59 1.39 4.46
C GLY A 62 -32.61 2.67 3.61
N ALA A 63 -33.05 3.79 4.17
CA ALA A 63 -33.01 5.09 3.53
C ALA A 63 -31.61 5.74 3.58
N GLU A 64 -30.75 5.37 4.53
CA GLU A 64 -29.42 5.91 4.74
C GLU A 64 -28.34 5.23 3.88
N VAL A 65 -28.60 4.03 3.36
CA VAL A 65 -27.68 3.24 2.55
C VAL A 65 -27.05 4.00 1.39
N GLN A 66 -27.74 5.04 0.96
CA GLN A 66 -27.37 5.85 -0.19
C GLN A 66 -26.74 7.18 0.18
N LEU A 67 -26.54 7.48 1.46
CA LEU A 67 -25.87 8.73 1.92
C LEU A 67 -24.41 8.44 2.24
N SER A 68 -23.52 9.19 1.60
CA SER A 68 -22.09 9.03 1.81
C SER A 68 -21.69 9.30 3.24
N TYR A 69 -21.02 8.33 3.87
CA TYR A 69 -20.47 8.39 5.22
C TYR A 69 -21.49 8.61 6.35
N ALA A 70 -22.77 8.32 6.12
CA ALA A 70 -23.81 8.47 7.14
C ALA A 70 -23.51 7.58 8.36
N ALA A 71 -23.25 6.29 8.14
CA ALA A 71 -22.92 5.36 9.20
C ALA A 71 -21.57 5.66 9.88
N LEU A 72 -20.59 6.21 9.15
CA LEU A 72 -19.33 6.68 9.71
C LEU A 72 -19.55 7.86 10.66
N GLY A 73 -20.40 8.80 10.28
CA GLY A 73 -20.82 9.91 11.13
C GLY A 73 -21.42 9.43 12.44
N ASP A 74 -22.36 8.46 12.40
CA ASP A 74 -22.93 7.83 13.59
C ASP A 74 -21.87 7.19 14.49
N LEU A 75 -20.94 6.43 13.92
CA LEU A 75 -19.87 5.74 14.67
C LEU A 75 -18.96 6.73 15.40
N LEU A 76 -18.64 7.86 14.79
CA LEU A 76 -17.63 8.77 15.31
C LEU A 76 -18.19 9.98 16.06
N GLN A 77 -19.48 10.33 15.94
CA GLN A 77 -20.08 11.57 16.46
C GLN A 77 -19.72 11.90 17.91
N ASP A 78 -19.71 10.90 18.78
CA ASP A 78 -19.47 11.10 20.23
C ASP A 78 -17.95 11.16 20.58
N VAL A 79 -17.07 10.79 19.65
CA VAL A 79 -15.61 10.72 19.83
C VAL A 79 -14.83 11.64 18.90
N LEU A 80 -15.49 12.33 17.99
CA LEU A 80 -14.87 13.20 17.00
C LEU A 80 -13.91 14.24 17.59
N PRO A 81 -14.27 15.02 18.62
CA PRO A 81 -13.38 16.06 19.12
C PRO A 81 -12.04 15.51 19.62
N GLU A 82 -12.08 14.41 20.36
CA GLU A 82 -10.87 13.78 20.91
C GLU A 82 -10.03 13.09 19.84
N THR A 83 -10.65 12.45 18.83
CA THR A 83 -9.94 11.73 17.79
C THR A 83 -9.32 12.66 16.75
N LEU A 84 -9.98 13.76 16.39
CA LEU A 84 -9.47 14.74 15.44
C LEU A 84 -8.19 15.43 15.92
N GLU A 85 -8.05 15.66 17.23
CA GLU A 85 -6.86 16.27 17.82
C GLU A 85 -5.60 15.37 17.67
N GLU A 86 -5.78 14.05 17.70
CA GLU A 86 -4.70 13.07 17.60
C GLU A 86 -4.30 12.77 16.13
N LEU A 87 -5.13 13.18 15.14
CA LEU A 87 -4.86 12.91 13.73
C LEU A 87 -3.89 13.93 13.12
N PRO A 88 -2.95 13.47 12.26
CA PRO A 88 -2.19 14.37 11.40
C PRO A 88 -3.11 15.26 10.56
N ALA A 89 -2.71 16.53 10.35
CA ALA A 89 -3.54 17.53 9.69
C ALA A 89 -4.19 17.08 8.36
N PRO A 90 -3.47 16.38 7.43
CA PRO A 90 -4.11 15.94 6.17
C PRO A 90 -5.20 14.88 6.37
N ARG A 91 -5.03 13.96 7.34
CA ARG A 91 -6.03 12.92 7.64
C ARG A 91 -7.23 13.50 8.37
N ARG A 92 -6.98 14.46 9.28
CA ARG A 92 -8.03 15.22 9.94
C ARG A 92 -8.90 15.95 8.93
N HIS A 93 -8.30 16.74 8.05
CA HIS A 93 -8.99 17.46 6.98
C HIS A 93 -9.79 16.52 6.07
N ALA A 94 -9.23 15.36 5.67
CA ALA A 94 -9.96 14.37 4.88
C ALA A 94 -11.22 13.83 5.59
N LEU A 95 -11.13 13.57 6.91
CA LEU A 95 -12.26 13.10 7.70
C LEU A 95 -13.29 14.22 7.94
N GLU A 96 -12.85 15.45 8.18
CA GLU A 96 -13.73 16.63 8.35
C GLU A 96 -14.56 16.90 7.08
N ILE A 97 -13.95 16.83 5.90
CA ILE A 97 -14.67 16.94 4.61
C ILE A 97 -15.66 15.77 4.43
N ALA A 98 -15.25 14.53 4.66
CA ALA A 98 -16.11 13.36 4.51
C ALA A 98 -17.35 13.45 5.40
N LEU A 99 -17.23 14.00 6.60
CA LEU A 99 -18.29 14.14 7.60
C LEU A 99 -19.03 15.49 7.53
N LEU A 100 -18.78 16.31 6.49
CA LEU A 100 -19.40 17.64 6.29
C LEU A 100 -19.15 18.63 7.44
N LEU A 101 -18.01 18.51 8.13
CA LEU A 101 -17.59 19.47 9.17
C LEU A 101 -16.79 20.63 8.57
N GLU A 102 -16.24 20.44 7.38
CA GLU A 102 -15.50 21.44 6.61
C GLU A 102 -15.90 21.34 5.13
N ASP A 103 -15.94 22.49 4.43
CA ASP A 103 -16.19 22.52 2.99
C ASP A 103 -14.96 21.99 2.21
N ALA A 104 -15.22 21.26 1.13
CA ALA A 104 -14.17 20.76 0.26
C ALA A 104 -13.54 21.92 -0.53
N HIS A 105 -12.33 22.34 -0.16
CA HIS A 105 -11.53 23.31 -0.87
C HIS A 105 -10.27 22.66 -1.47
N GLY A 106 -10.02 22.91 -2.75
CA GLY A 106 -8.86 22.37 -3.45
C GLY A 106 -9.06 20.93 -3.93
N ARG A 107 -8.12 20.05 -3.59
CA ARG A 107 -8.14 18.64 -4.04
C ARG A 107 -9.10 17.82 -3.17
N PRO A 108 -10.03 17.05 -3.76
CA PRO A 108 -10.86 16.11 -3.00
C PRO A 108 -10.02 15.11 -2.20
N PRO A 109 -10.44 14.74 -0.99
CA PRO A 109 -9.75 13.70 -0.22
C PRO A 109 -9.85 12.34 -0.94
N ASP A 110 -8.76 11.60 -0.93
CA ASP A 110 -8.78 10.20 -1.37
C ASP A 110 -9.52 9.35 -0.32
N GLN A 111 -10.35 8.42 -0.74
CA GLN A 111 -11.07 7.50 0.15
C GLN A 111 -10.11 6.73 1.07
N ARG A 112 -8.89 6.44 0.62
CA ARG A 112 -7.85 5.81 1.43
C ARG A 112 -7.35 6.72 2.55
N ALA A 113 -7.24 8.03 2.31
CA ALA A 113 -6.88 9.01 3.35
C ALA A 113 -7.93 9.04 4.46
N ILE A 114 -9.23 8.95 4.10
CA ILE A 114 -10.33 8.83 5.06
C ILE A 114 -10.21 7.49 5.82
N GLY A 115 -9.92 6.39 5.14
CA GLY A 115 -9.67 5.09 5.77
C GLY A 115 -8.50 5.11 6.76
N LEU A 116 -7.41 5.82 6.43
CA LEU A 116 -6.28 6.04 7.35
C LEU A 116 -6.65 6.94 8.54
N ALA A 117 -7.55 7.92 8.33
CA ALA A 117 -8.06 8.72 9.43
C ALA A 117 -8.90 7.87 10.39
N VAL A 118 -9.78 7.00 9.88
CA VAL A 118 -10.56 6.05 10.67
C VAL A 118 -9.64 5.09 11.44
N LEU A 119 -8.62 4.53 10.79
CA LEU A 119 -7.61 3.69 11.46
C LEU A 119 -6.89 4.45 12.57
N GLY A 120 -6.48 5.70 12.30
CA GLY A 120 -5.85 6.58 13.30
C GLY A 120 -6.77 6.84 14.48
N ALA A 121 -8.06 7.13 14.24
CA ALA A 121 -9.07 7.32 15.26
C ALA A 121 -9.25 6.06 16.14
N LEU A 122 -9.38 4.88 15.52
CA LEU A 122 -9.49 3.61 16.24
C LEU A 122 -8.26 3.34 17.11
N ARG A 123 -7.04 3.61 16.61
CA ARG A 123 -5.79 3.47 17.36
C ARG A 123 -5.69 4.43 18.53
N ALA A 124 -6.04 5.70 18.32
CA ALA A 124 -6.07 6.71 19.36
C ALA A 124 -7.02 6.29 20.50
N LEU A 125 -8.24 5.86 20.19
CA LEU A 125 -9.20 5.34 21.15
C LEU A 125 -8.68 4.08 21.86
N ALA A 126 -8.12 3.14 21.09
CA ALA A 126 -7.60 1.88 21.60
C ALA A 126 -6.38 2.05 22.53
N SER A 127 -5.65 3.16 22.43
CA SER A 127 -4.56 3.49 23.36
C SER A 127 -5.04 3.76 24.78
N SER A 128 -6.29 4.17 24.96
CA SER A 128 -6.92 4.49 26.24
C SER A 128 -7.71 3.33 26.83
N GLY A 129 -7.97 2.28 26.07
CA GLY A 129 -8.72 1.09 26.50
C GLY A 129 -9.38 0.37 25.32
N PRO A 130 -9.98 -0.81 25.52
CA PRO A 130 -10.58 -1.56 24.44
C PRO A 130 -11.76 -0.83 23.79
N VAL A 131 -11.86 -0.97 22.46
CA VAL A 131 -12.89 -0.34 21.61
C VAL A 131 -13.80 -1.42 21.04
N LEU A 132 -15.11 -1.18 21.01
CA LEU A 132 -16.07 -2.00 20.29
C LEU A 132 -16.76 -1.15 19.21
N VAL A 133 -16.57 -1.52 17.95
CA VAL A 133 -17.35 -0.99 16.82
C VAL A 133 -18.57 -1.88 16.63
N ALA A 134 -19.75 -1.34 16.89
CA ALA A 134 -20.99 -2.10 16.90
C ALA A 134 -21.94 -1.60 15.79
N ILE A 135 -22.23 -2.47 14.80
CA ILE A 135 -23.05 -2.17 13.63
C ILE A 135 -24.26 -3.14 13.63
N ASP A 136 -25.45 -2.59 13.78
CA ASP A 136 -26.68 -3.36 13.59
C ASP A 136 -27.19 -3.19 12.16
N ASP A 137 -27.90 -4.19 11.63
CA ASP A 137 -28.46 -4.17 10.27
C ASP A 137 -27.43 -3.76 9.16
N ALA A 138 -26.24 -4.36 9.19
CA ALA A 138 -25.10 -4.03 8.31
C ALA A 138 -25.41 -4.13 6.80
N GLN A 139 -26.49 -4.77 6.39
CA GLN A 139 -26.96 -4.75 5.00
C GLN A 139 -27.42 -3.36 4.52
N TRP A 140 -27.55 -2.39 5.44
CA TRP A 140 -27.89 -1.00 5.15
C TRP A 140 -26.71 -0.04 5.30
N LEU A 141 -25.51 -0.58 5.48
CA LEU A 141 -24.28 0.22 5.55
C LEU A 141 -24.01 0.87 4.21
N ASP A 142 -23.73 2.18 4.19
CA ASP A 142 -23.37 2.90 2.97
C ASP A 142 -22.00 2.43 2.43
N ALA A 143 -21.87 2.39 1.11
CA ALA A 143 -20.69 1.85 0.45
C ALA A 143 -19.39 2.62 0.79
N PRO A 144 -19.37 3.97 0.89
CA PRO A 144 -18.19 4.70 1.35
C PRO A 144 -17.76 4.32 2.78
N THR A 145 -18.69 4.23 3.74
CA THR A 145 -18.38 3.77 5.11
C THR A 145 -17.84 2.35 5.13
N ALA A 146 -18.49 1.42 4.39
CA ALA A 146 -18.01 0.04 4.29
C ALA A 146 -16.57 -0.03 3.82
N ALA A 147 -16.24 0.68 2.73
CA ALA A 147 -14.90 0.70 2.15
C ALA A 147 -13.82 1.24 3.12
N VAL A 148 -14.10 2.34 3.85
CA VAL A 148 -13.11 2.91 4.79
C VAL A 148 -12.97 2.06 6.06
N LEU A 149 -14.04 1.39 6.52
CA LEU A 149 -13.97 0.44 7.63
C LEU A 149 -13.17 -0.80 7.24
N GLU A 150 -13.44 -1.41 6.08
CA GLU A 150 -12.66 -2.54 5.57
C GLU A 150 -11.18 -2.21 5.45
N PHE A 151 -10.87 -1.03 4.91
CA PHE A 151 -9.50 -0.53 4.80
C PHE A 151 -8.83 -0.42 6.18
N ALA A 152 -9.52 0.16 7.17
CA ALA A 152 -8.98 0.34 8.52
C ALA A 152 -8.80 -1.01 9.24
N LEU A 153 -9.81 -1.88 9.18
CA LEU A 153 -9.81 -3.17 9.87
C LEU A 153 -8.71 -4.12 9.37
N ARG A 154 -8.43 -4.12 8.05
CA ARG A 154 -7.31 -4.91 7.48
C ARG A 154 -5.95 -4.54 8.07
N ARG A 155 -5.79 -3.36 8.65
CA ARG A 155 -4.52 -2.80 9.14
C ARG A 155 -4.39 -2.80 10.67
N LEU A 156 -5.37 -3.34 11.38
CA LEU A 156 -5.25 -3.63 12.81
C LEU A 156 -4.34 -4.85 13.00
N ARG A 157 -3.43 -4.79 13.97
CA ARG A 157 -2.46 -5.85 14.26
C ARG A 157 -2.61 -6.43 15.66
N GLY A 158 -2.55 -5.60 16.68
CA GLY A 158 -2.62 -5.98 18.08
C GLY A 158 -3.45 -5.01 18.91
N GLU A 159 -4.07 -4.03 18.28
CA GLU A 159 -4.92 -3.04 18.95
C GLU A 159 -6.18 -3.72 19.50
N PRO A 160 -6.60 -3.41 20.73
CA PRO A 160 -7.80 -4.00 21.34
C PRO A 160 -9.09 -3.41 20.74
N VAL A 161 -9.37 -3.77 19.48
CA VAL A 161 -10.54 -3.30 18.73
C VAL A 161 -11.39 -4.49 18.32
N GLY A 162 -12.60 -4.58 18.87
CA GLY A 162 -13.61 -5.55 18.46
C GLY A 162 -14.62 -4.96 17.50
N VAL A 163 -15.13 -5.79 16.59
CA VAL A 163 -16.23 -5.41 15.69
C VAL A 163 -17.38 -6.39 15.87
N LEU A 164 -18.55 -5.87 16.27
CA LEU A 164 -19.78 -6.62 16.43
C LEU A 164 -20.77 -6.22 15.35
N VAL A 165 -21.07 -7.13 14.45
CA VAL A 165 -21.93 -6.89 13.29
C VAL A 165 -23.16 -7.76 13.36
N ALA A 166 -24.35 -7.19 13.14
CA ALA A 166 -25.59 -7.95 12.91
C ALA A 166 -26.13 -7.70 11.51
N GLY A 167 -26.57 -8.75 10.80
CA GLY A 167 -27.07 -8.62 9.45
C GLY A 167 -27.86 -9.84 8.95
N ARG A 168 -28.54 -9.69 7.80
CA ARG A 168 -29.30 -10.79 7.17
C ARG A 168 -28.40 -11.77 6.43
N THR A 169 -27.34 -11.28 5.82
CA THR A 169 -26.28 -12.04 5.14
C THR A 169 -24.97 -11.30 5.32
N ALA A 170 -23.83 -11.97 5.20
CA ALA A 170 -22.49 -11.38 5.32
C ALA A 170 -22.16 -10.34 4.20
N GLY A 171 -23.13 -9.94 3.41
CA GLY A 171 -22.96 -9.11 2.24
C GLY A 171 -23.03 -7.61 2.53
N GLY A 172 -22.03 -7.02 3.11
CA GLY A 172 -21.90 -5.58 3.32
C GLY A 172 -20.51 -5.19 3.80
N LEU A 173 -19.87 -6.07 4.56
CA LEU A 173 -18.53 -5.87 5.08
C LEU A 173 -17.69 -7.10 4.68
N GLU A 174 -16.88 -6.99 3.63
CA GLU A 174 -15.87 -7.99 3.28
C GLU A 174 -14.69 -7.87 4.25
N LEU A 175 -14.79 -8.61 5.35
CA LEU A 175 -13.76 -8.61 6.37
C LEU A 175 -12.53 -9.35 5.87
N ALA A 176 -11.39 -8.68 5.97
CA ALA A 176 -10.11 -9.24 5.57
C ALA A 176 -9.85 -10.57 6.30
N PRO A 177 -9.32 -11.58 5.63
CA PRO A 177 -8.97 -12.87 6.24
C PRO A 177 -7.89 -12.76 7.32
N SER A 178 -7.30 -11.58 7.54
CA SER A 178 -6.26 -11.32 8.54
C SER A 178 -6.78 -11.18 9.97
N LEU A 179 -8.09 -10.93 10.19
CA LEU A 179 -8.67 -10.84 11.52
C LEU A 179 -9.38 -12.13 11.90
N PRO A 180 -9.38 -12.54 13.18
CA PRO A 180 -10.21 -13.62 13.67
C PRO A 180 -11.70 -13.28 13.50
N VAL A 181 -12.44 -14.06 12.72
CA VAL A 181 -13.87 -13.86 12.47
C VAL A 181 -14.65 -15.00 13.09
N GLU A 182 -15.52 -14.66 14.04
CA GLU A 182 -16.49 -15.58 14.62
C GLU A 182 -17.88 -15.30 14.04
N ARG A 183 -18.61 -16.35 13.67
CA ARG A 183 -19.97 -16.23 13.11
C ARG A 183 -20.95 -17.01 13.94
N LEU A 184 -22.01 -16.34 14.38
CA LEU A 184 -23.13 -16.95 15.08
C LEU A 184 -24.38 -16.87 14.20
N ARG A 185 -24.89 -18.02 13.80
CA ARG A 185 -26.16 -18.07 13.09
C ARG A 185 -27.31 -18.13 14.09
N VAL A 186 -28.05 -17.03 14.19
CA VAL A 186 -29.19 -16.90 15.08
C VAL A 186 -30.35 -17.75 14.56
N GLY A 187 -30.68 -18.84 15.26
CA GLY A 187 -31.70 -19.80 14.86
C GLY A 187 -33.12 -19.47 15.39
N ALA A 188 -34.11 -20.26 14.96
CA ALA A 188 -35.48 -20.18 15.42
C ALA A 188 -35.62 -20.52 16.92
N LEU A 189 -36.54 -19.87 17.62
CA LEU A 189 -36.86 -20.15 19.01
C LEU A 189 -37.83 -21.33 19.14
N ASN A 190 -37.64 -22.07 20.23
CA ASN A 190 -38.58 -23.14 20.55
C ASN A 190 -39.90 -22.59 21.09
N GLN A 191 -40.94 -23.48 21.17
CA GLN A 191 -42.27 -23.10 21.60
C GLN A 191 -42.33 -22.52 23.03
N ALA A 192 -41.49 -23.02 23.96
CA ALA A 192 -41.46 -22.52 25.33
C ALA A 192 -40.88 -21.09 25.41
N ALA A 193 -39.87 -20.78 24.56
CA ALA A 193 -39.32 -19.44 24.44
C ALA A 193 -40.35 -18.46 23.85
N ILE A 194 -41.04 -18.85 22.78
CA ILE A 194 -42.10 -18.04 22.18
C ILE A 194 -43.21 -17.75 23.21
N HIS A 195 -43.64 -18.76 24.01
CA HIS A 195 -44.62 -18.53 25.07
C HIS A 195 -44.17 -17.51 26.10
N ARG A 196 -42.88 -17.55 26.53
CA ARG A 196 -42.29 -16.59 27.46
C ARG A 196 -42.27 -15.17 26.89
N ILE A 197 -41.85 -15.01 25.64
CA ILE A 197 -41.79 -13.72 24.96
C ILE A 197 -43.21 -13.12 24.81
N VAL A 198 -44.18 -13.89 24.33
CA VAL A 198 -45.56 -13.42 24.14
C VAL A 198 -46.13 -12.97 25.50
N ARG A 199 -45.91 -13.76 26.55
CA ARG A 199 -46.40 -13.41 27.91
C ARG A 199 -45.72 -12.15 28.46
N ALA A 200 -44.38 -12.01 28.23
CA ALA A 200 -43.63 -10.88 28.76
C ALA A 200 -43.95 -9.54 28.04
N GLN A 201 -44.20 -9.59 26.73
CA GLN A 201 -44.40 -8.36 25.93
C GLN A 201 -45.89 -8.00 25.72
N LEU A 202 -46.80 -8.97 25.73
CA LEU A 202 -48.22 -8.72 25.47
C LEU A 202 -49.08 -8.92 26.69
N ASP A 203 -48.53 -9.40 27.81
CA ASP A 203 -49.25 -9.81 29.03
C ASP A 203 -50.40 -10.83 28.75
N VAL A 204 -50.22 -11.67 27.70
CA VAL A 204 -51.18 -12.64 27.25
C VAL A 204 -50.64 -14.05 27.44
N ALA A 205 -51.35 -14.90 28.13
CA ALA A 205 -51.07 -16.34 28.24
C ALA A 205 -51.85 -17.09 27.17
N LEU A 206 -51.18 -17.50 26.10
CA LEU A 206 -51.79 -18.25 25.00
C LEU A 206 -52.17 -19.68 25.45
N PRO A 207 -53.41 -20.16 25.20
CA PRO A 207 -53.70 -21.57 25.34
C PRO A 207 -52.84 -22.43 24.43
N ARG A 208 -52.54 -23.68 24.87
CA ARG A 208 -51.61 -24.56 24.15
C ARG A 208 -51.91 -24.74 22.63
N PRO A 209 -53.18 -24.91 22.18
CA PRO A 209 -53.47 -25.01 20.76
C PRO A 209 -53.14 -23.74 19.96
N GLU A 210 -53.33 -22.59 20.57
CA GLU A 210 -52.98 -21.29 19.95
C GLU A 210 -51.46 -21.06 19.91
N LEU A 211 -50.80 -21.43 21.00
CA LEU A 211 -49.32 -21.35 21.04
C LEU A 211 -48.69 -22.27 19.99
N VAL A 212 -49.18 -23.47 19.76
CA VAL A 212 -48.71 -24.37 18.70
C VAL A 212 -48.90 -23.70 17.33
N ARG A 213 -50.10 -23.17 17.06
CA ARG A 213 -50.37 -22.47 15.78
C ARG A 213 -49.47 -21.27 15.55
N VAL A 214 -49.29 -20.44 16.59
CA VAL A 214 -48.38 -19.25 16.52
C VAL A 214 -46.96 -19.71 16.27
N HIS A 215 -46.46 -20.73 16.95
CA HIS A 215 -45.11 -21.23 16.76
C HIS A 215 -44.90 -21.82 15.35
N GLU A 216 -45.81 -22.64 14.85
CA GLU A 216 -45.74 -23.22 13.51
C GLU A 216 -45.85 -22.16 12.43
N ALA A 217 -46.79 -21.22 12.54
CA ALA A 217 -46.98 -20.16 11.55
C ALA A 217 -45.86 -19.10 11.54
N SER A 218 -45.19 -18.88 12.70
CA SER A 218 -44.03 -17.99 12.80
C SER A 218 -42.70 -18.68 12.43
N GLY A 219 -42.69 -20.02 12.34
CA GLY A 219 -41.46 -20.78 12.19
C GLY A 219 -40.47 -20.58 13.36
N GLY A 220 -40.99 -20.23 14.55
CA GLY A 220 -40.16 -19.89 15.72
C GLY A 220 -39.46 -18.50 15.64
N ASN A 221 -39.84 -17.66 14.70
CA ASN A 221 -39.38 -16.27 14.62
C ASN A 221 -40.14 -15.40 15.64
N PRO A 222 -39.47 -14.78 16.63
CA PRO A 222 -40.11 -14.07 17.73
C PRO A 222 -40.95 -12.87 17.27
N PHE A 223 -40.49 -12.11 16.29
CA PHE A 223 -41.26 -10.97 15.76
C PHE A 223 -42.57 -11.40 15.13
N TYR A 224 -42.52 -12.41 14.25
CA TYR A 224 -43.75 -12.95 13.63
C TYR A 224 -44.65 -13.61 14.65
N ALA A 225 -44.12 -14.25 15.69
CA ALA A 225 -44.92 -14.85 16.75
C ALA A 225 -45.67 -13.78 17.57
N LEU A 226 -45.06 -12.63 17.84
CA LEU A 226 -45.75 -11.51 18.50
C LEU A 226 -46.85 -10.89 17.64
N GLU A 227 -46.57 -10.68 16.35
CA GLU A 227 -47.59 -10.14 15.42
C GLU A 227 -48.81 -11.10 15.25
N LEU A 228 -48.54 -12.40 15.17
CA LEU A 228 -49.58 -13.39 15.14
C LEU A 228 -50.37 -13.45 16.46
N ALA A 229 -49.68 -13.31 17.61
CA ALA A 229 -50.35 -13.31 18.92
C ALA A 229 -51.23 -12.05 19.09
N ARG A 230 -50.80 -10.89 18.58
CA ARG A 230 -51.65 -9.67 18.54
C ARG A 230 -52.87 -9.80 17.64
N ALA A 231 -52.75 -10.56 16.56
CA ALA A 231 -53.80 -10.80 15.58
C ALA A 231 -54.72 -12.00 15.93
N LEU A 232 -54.69 -12.52 17.17
CA LEU A 232 -55.43 -13.68 17.57
C LEU A 232 -56.94 -13.53 17.26
N GLY A 233 -57.42 -14.29 16.29
CA GLY A 233 -58.73 -14.25 15.67
C GLY A 233 -58.72 -14.34 14.15
N GLY A 234 -57.55 -14.06 13.48
CA GLY A 234 -57.39 -14.19 12.03
C GLY A 234 -56.86 -15.57 11.59
N THR A 235 -57.16 -15.96 10.36
CA THR A 235 -56.73 -17.24 9.75
C THR A 235 -55.50 -17.11 8.85
N GLY A 236 -54.86 -15.93 8.80
CA GLY A 236 -53.75 -15.62 7.92
C GLY A 236 -52.35 -15.90 8.51
N GLY A 237 -51.32 -15.97 7.65
CA GLY A 237 -49.91 -16.11 8.05
C GLY A 237 -49.32 -14.83 8.66
N ALA A 238 -48.11 -14.90 9.21
CA ALA A 238 -47.43 -13.79 9.90
C ALA A 238 -47.26 -12.51 9.04
N HIS A 239 -46.98 -12.71 7.78
CA HIS A 239 -46.83 -11.58 6.80
C HIS A 239 -48.20 -10.91 6.52
N GLU A 240 -49.25 -11.68 6.51
CA GLU A 240 -50.62 -11.21 6.32
C GLU A 240 -51.13 -10.45 7.56
N ALA A 241 -50.75 -10.90 8.77
CA ALA A 241 -51.05 -10.22 10.02
C ALA A 241 -50.38 -8.82 10.08
N LEU A 242 -49.13 -8.72 9.67
CA LEU A 242 -48.39 -7.43 9.59
C LEU A 242 -49.04 -6.51 8.57
N ARG A 243 -49.37 -7.01 7.37
CA ARG A 243 -50.08 -6.23 6.34
C ARG A 243 -51.46 -5.78 6.82
N ALA A 244 -52.21 -6.64 7.49
CA ALA A 244 -53.50 -6.31 8.05
C ALA A 244 -53.39 -5.21 9.13
N ARG A 245 -52.34 -5.25 9.96
CA ARG A 245 -52.04 -4.22 10.96
C ARG A 245 -51.77 -2.86 10.29
N VAL A 246 -50.92 -2.82 9.26
CA VAL A 246 -50.63 -1.58 8.48
C VAL A 246 -51.91 -1.10 7.80
N ALA A 247 -52.69 -1.98 7.16
CA ALA A 247 -53.98 -1.65 6.49
C ALA A 247 -55.06 -1.08 7.43
N ALA A 248 -55.04 -1.50 8.69
CA ALA A 248 -55.97 -1.01 9.70
C ALA A 248 -55.68 0.40 10.21
N LEU A 249 -54.46 0.95 9.92
CA LEU A 249 -54.09 2.31 10.28
C LEU A 249 -54.87 3.32 9.45
N GLY A 250 -55.18 4.47 10.03
CA GLY A 250 -55.73 5.61 9.29
C GLY A 250 -54.73 6.11 8.22
N ASP A 251 -55.26 6.65 7.12
CA ASP A 251 -54.45 7.21 6.01
C ASP A 251 -53.40 8.20 6.48
N ASP A 252 -53.73 9.02 7.44
CA ASP A 252 -52.83 10.05 8.01
C ASP A 252 -51.63 9.42 8.76
N VAL A 253 -51.85 8.29 9.48
CA VAL A 253 -50.77 7.58 10.19
C VAL A 253 -49.88 6.83 9.20
N ARG A 254 -50.51 6.18 8.18
CA ARG A 254 -49.73 5.51 7.12
C ARG A 254 -48.84 6.47 6.35
N GLU A 255 -49.32 7.70 6.03
CA GLU A 255 -48.53 8.73 5.40
C GLU A 255 -47.34 9.16 6.25
N LEU A 256 -47.53 9.36 7.57
CA LEU A 256 -46.44 9.63 8.49
C LEU A 256 -45.42 8.49 8.51
N LEU A 257 -45.90 7.24 8.66
CA LEU A 257 -44.98 6.09 8.69
C LEU A 257 -44.24 5.93 7.36
N LEU A 258 -44.89 6.14 6.22
CA LEU A 258 -44.21 6.13 4.91
C LEU A 258 -43.15 7.21 4.81
N THR A 259 -43.47 8.43 5.29
CA THR A 259 -42.50 9.52 5.30
C THR A 259 -41.26 9.17 6.15
N ILE A 260 -41.46 8.59 7.34
CA ILE A 260 -40.35 8.16 8.21
C ILE A 260 -39.57 7.00 7.58
N ALA A 261 -40.24 6.07 6.88
CA ALA A 261 -39.57 4.96 6.20
C ALA A 261 -38.69 5.39 5.03
N LEU A 262 -39.00 6.50 4.41
CA LEU A 262 -38.29 7.05 3.23
C LEU A 262 -37.32 8.19 3.58
N LEU A 263 -37.38 8.70 4.80
CA LEU A 263 -36.50 9.79 5.26
C LEU A 263 -35.15 9.17 5.75
N PRO A 264 -34.00 9.57 5.21
CA PRO A 264 -32.69 9.13 5.68
C PRO A 264 -32.44 9.57 7.11
N ASP A 265 -32.30 9.96 7.93
CA ASP A 265 -32.19 10.41 9.32
C ASP A 265 -33.50 11.05 9.85
N PRO A 266 -34.48 10.24 10.25
CA PRO A 266 -35.79 10.77 10.64
C PRO A 266 -35.73 11.39 12.03
N THR A 267 -35.62 12.72 12.07
CA THR A 267 -35.77 13.54 13.28
C THR A 267 -37.20 14.11 13.38
N VAL A 268 -37.61 14.45 14.61
CA VAL A 268 -38.92 15.09 14.82
C VAL A 268 -39.04 16.39 13.99
N ALA A 269 -37.98 17.16 13.89
CA ALA A 269 -37.94 18.39 13.12
C ALA A 269 -38.13 18.15 11.62
N ARG A 270 -37.43 17.18 11.03
CA ARG A 270 -37.54 16.84 9.59
C ARG A 270 -38.91 16.25 9.26
N VAL A 271 -39.44 15.37 10.11
CA VAL A 271 -40.81 14.84 9.92
C VAL A 271 -41.85 15.94 9.98
N ARG A 272 -41.73 16.91 10.88
CA ARG A 272 -42.63 18.10 10.93
C ARG A 272 -42.59 18.98 9.68
N ALA A 273 -41.42 19.11 9.07
CA ALA A 273 -41.26 19.88 7.84
C ALA A 273 -42.02 19.26 6.67
N VAL A 274 -42.12 17.92 6.60
CA VAL A 274 -42.79 17.20 5.51
C VAL A 274 -44.27 16.91 5.80
N VAL A 275 -44.59 16.59 7.07
CA VAL A 275 -45.95 16.16 7.47
C VAL A 275 -46.56 17.20 8.42
N PRO A 276 -47.53 18.04 7.92
CA PRO A 276 -48.21 19.01 8.76
C PRO A 276 -48.97 18.35 9.92
N GLY A 277 -48.79 18.86 11.15
CA GLY A 277 -49.43 18.32 12.35
C GLY A 277 -48.90 16.95 12.78
N ALA A 278 -47.63 16.64 12.54
CA ALA A 278 -46.99 15.36 12.82
C ALA A 278 -47.04 14.95 14.30
N ASP A 279 -47.01 15.87 15.25
CA ASP A 279 -46.85 15.54 16.69
C ASP A 279 -47.89 14.57 17.23
N ALA A 280 -49.18 14.87 17.07
CA ALA A 280 -50.24 13.98 17.56
C ALA A 280 -50.22 12.60 16.88
N ARG A 281 -49.77 12.55 15.61
CA ARG A 281 -49.64 11.30 14.87
C ARG A 281 -48.40 10.50 15.29
N LEU A 282 -47.31 11.18 15.61
CA LEU A 282 -46.12 10.55 16.17
C LEU A 282 -46.37 9.95 17.54
N ASP A 283 -47.08 10.68 18.43
CA ASP A 283 -47.45 10.17 19.74
C ASP A 283 -48.33 8.95 19.59
N ALA A 284 -49.35 9.00 18.73
CA ALA A 284 -50.24 7.86 18.45
C ALA A 284 -49.48 6.64 17.85
N ALA A 285 -48.49 6.87 17.01
CA ALA A 285 -47.69 5.79 16.43
C ALA A 285 -46.72 5.17 17.47
N VAL A 286 -46.19 5.95 18.41
CA VAL A 286 -45.41 5.48 19.54
C VAL A 286 -46.27 4.70 20.52
N ASP A 287 -47.45 5.21 20.87
CA ASP A 287 -48.41 4.48 21.74
C ASP A 287 -48.90 3.15 21.12
N ALA A 288 -48.94 3.09 19.79
CA ALA A 288 -49.25 1.87 19.05
C ALA A 288 -48.04 0.92 18.87
N GLU A 289 -46.94 1.17 19.50
CA GLU A 289 -45.66 0.41 19.36
C GLU A 289 -45.21 0.19 17.89
N LEU A 290 -45.45 1.19 17.04
CA LEU A 290 -44.97 1.21 15.66
C LEU A 290 -43.66 1.94 15.53
N LEU A 291 -43.46 2.97 16.36
CA LEU A 291 -42.25 3.83 16.39
C LEU A 291 -41.68 3.88 17.79
N GLU A 292 -40.38 4.10 17.85
CA GLU A 292 -39.66 4.43 19.07
C GLU A 292 -39.03 5.82 18.93
N ARG A 293 -39.01 6.59 20.03
CA ARG A 293 -38.41 7.92 20.06
C ARG A 293 -37.20 7.93 20.97
N HIS A 294 -36.04 8.23 20.38
CA HIS A 294 -34.77 8.41 21.11
C HIS A 294 -34.30 9.85 20.97
N ARG A 295 -34.52 10.68 22.03
CA ARG A 295 -34.25 12.14 22.02
C ARG A 295 -35.09 12.83 20.92
N ASP A 296 -34.45 13.29 19.85
CA ASP A 296 -35.07 13.91 18.67
C ASP A 296 -35.22 12.96 17.46
N ARG A 297 -34.53 11.80 17.47
CA ARG A 297 -34.61 10.77 16.40
C ARG A 297 -35.80 9.85 16.59
N ILE A 298 -36.38 9.45 15.47
CA ILE A 298 -37.53 8.53 15.41
C ILE A 298 -37.08 7.27 14.67
N ARG A 299 -37.47 6.09 15.18
CA ARG A 299 -37.18 4.83 14.56
C ARG A 299 -38.44 3.97 14.53
N PHE A 300 -38.50 3.06 13.57
CA PHE A 300 -39.47 1.97 13.65
C PHE A 300 -39.09 1.02 14.79
N ALA A 301 -40.07 0.59 15.54
CA ALA A 301 -39.86 -0.42 16.58
C ALA A 301 -39.29 -1.74 16.01
N HIS A 302 -39.51 -1.98 14.72
CA HIS A 302 -38.88 -3.08 13.99
C HIS A 302 -38.72 -2.76 12.48
N ALA A 303 -37.57 -3.11 11.87
CA ALA A 303 -37.28 -2.85 10.46
C ALA A 303 -38.33 -3.42 9.48
N LEU A 304 -38.97 -4.55 9.81
CA LEU A 304 -40.02 -5.12 8.99
C LEU A 304 -41.31 -4.25 8.91
N LEU A 305 -41.54 -3.38 9.90
CA LEU A 305 -42.64 -2.41 9.84
C LEU A 305 -42.43 -1.38 8.75
N ALA A 306 -41.21 -0.86 8.64
CA ALA A 306 -40.84 0.08 7.57
C ALA A 306 -41.04 -0.52 6.18
N SER A 307 -40.57 -1.79 6.00
CA SER A 307 -40.78 -2.52 4.74
C SER A 307 -42.24 -2.74 4.43
N ALA A 308 -43.04 -3.19 5.44
CA ALA A 308 -44.45 -3.45 5.26
C ALA A 308 -45.27 -2.20 4.91
N VAL A 309 -44.90 -1.04 5.50
CA VAL A 309 -45.51 0.26 5.17
C VAL A 309 -45.16 0.65 3.72
N SER A 310 -43.88 0.55 3.33
CA SER A 310 -43.44 0.89 1.98
C SER A 310 -44.06 -0.04 0.91
N GLU A 311 -44.24 -1.33 1.22
CA GLU A 311 -44.87 -2.29 0.31
C GLU A 311 -46.38 -2.09 0.19
N HIS A 312 -47.05 -1.68 1.31
CA HIS A 312 -48.48 -1.48 1.34
C HIS A 312 -48.89 -0.28 0.50
N GLU A 313 -48.10 0.77 0.52
CA GLU A 313 -48.41 2.02 -0.18
C GLU A 313 -48.12 1.93 -1.69
N GLY A 314 -49.05 2.47 -2.49
CA GLY A 314 -48.92 2.46 -3.94
C GLY A 314 -47.71 3.30 -4.44
N ALA A 315 -47.23 2.98 -5.63
CA ALA A 315 -46.10 3.68 -6.24
C ALA A 315 -46.33 5.19 -6.42
N GLU A 316 -47.56 5.62 -6.67
CA GLU A 316 -47.91 7.02 -6.80
C GLU A 316 -47.71 7.76 -5.48
N ARG A 317 -48.17 7.22 -4.38
CA ARG A 317 -48.05 7.81 -3.06
C ARG A 317 -46.58 7.88 -2.59
N ARG A 318 -45.79 6.84 -2.87
CA ARG A 318 -44.35 6.87 -2.62
C ARG A 318 -43.65 7.99 -3.39
N ARG A 319 -43.96 8.16 -4.68
CA ARG A 319 -43.40 9.27 -5.50
C ARG A 319 -43.81 10.63 -4.95
N ASP A 320 -45.00 10.78 -4.46
CA ASP A 320 -45.46 12.04 -3.88
C ASP A 320 -44.71 12.38 -2.58
N VAL A 321 -44.48 11.39 -1.73
CA VAL A 321 -43.66 11.56 -0.52
C VAL A 321 -42.21 11.91 -0.91
N HIS A 322 -41.61 11.23 -1.88
CA HIS A 322 -40.25 11.56 -2.34
C HIS A 322 -40.15 12.99 -2.89
N ARG A 323 -41.15 13.48 -3.61
CA ARG A 323 -41.21 14.87 -4.10
C ARG A 323 -41.18 15.86 -2.94
N ARG A 324 -41.98 15.66 -1.91
CA ARG A 324 -42.01 16.51 -0.72
C ARG A 324 -40.73 16.45 0.09
N LEU A 325 -40.11 15.25 0.17
CA LEU A 325 -38.81 15.09 0.80
C LEU A 325 -37.71 15.86 0.05
N ALA A 326 -37.70 15.83 -1.28
CA ALA A 326 -36.76 16.59 -2.08
C ALA A 326 -36.85 18.12 -1.87
N GLU A 327 -38.05 18.61 -1.50
CA GLU A 327 -38.26 20.07 -1.25
C GLU A 327 -37.65 20.54 0.10
N VAL A 328 -37.49 19.63 1.06
CA VAL A 328 -37.02 19.96 2.43
C VAL A 328 -35.61 19.43 2.70
N GLU A 329 -35.02 18.72 1.76
CA GLU A 329 -33.73 18.11 1.92
C GLU A 329 -32.61 19.12 1.58
N ASP A 330 -31.71 19.36 2.54
CA ASP A 330 -30.57 20.27 2.37
C ASP A 330 -29.36 19.55 1.72
N ASP A 331 -29.19 18.26 1.99
CA ASP A 331 -28.11 17.46 1.39
C ASP A 331 -28.37 17.22 -0.10
N SER A 332 -27.39 17.53 -0.95
CA SER A 332 -27.51 17.43 -2.41
C SER A 332 -27.72 15.99 -2.90
N GLU A 333 -27.04 15.00 -2.27
CA GLU A 333 -27.15 13.58 -2.62
C GLU A 333 -28.54 13.06 -2.28
N ALA A 334 -29.04 13.32 -1.05
CA ALA A 334 -30.36 12.90 -0.63
C ALA A 334 -31.45 13.54 -1.50
N ARG A 335 -31.35 14.85 -1.76
CA ARG A 335 -32.29 15.59 -2.59
C ARG A 335 -32.36 15.04 -4.02
N ALA A 336 -31.20 14.83 -4.67
CA ALA A 336 -31.14 14.29 -6.02
C ALA A 336 -31.74 12.88 -6.12
N ARG A 337 -31.47 12.02 -5.14
CA ARG A 337 -32.05 10.67 -5.07
C ARG A 337 -33.57 10.72 -4.88
N HIS A 338 -34.07 11.60 -4.03
CA HIS A 338 -35.52 11.78 -3.86
C HIS A 338 -36.17 12.30 -5.14
N LEU A 339 -35.55 13.22 -5.88
CA LEU A 339 -36.02 13.66 -7.19
C LEU A 339 -36.08 12.51 -8.19
N ALA A 340 -35.05 11.68 -8.23
CA ALA A 340 -34.99 10.49 -9.10
C ALA A 340 -36.08 9.47 -8.79
N LEU A 341 -36.38 9.23 -7.49
CA LEU A 341 -37.43 8.33 -7.03
C LEU A 341 -38.85 8.91 -7.19
N ALA A 342 -38.99 10.23 -7.20
CA ALA A 342 -40.25 10.92 -7.47
C ALA A 342 -40.63 10.93 -8.96
N THR A 343 -39.63 10.80 -9.85
CA THR A 343 -39.79 11.00 -11.29
C THR A 343 -39.99 9.67 -12.03
N GLN A 344 -40.90 9.65 -13.00
CA GLN A 344 -41.09 8.52 -13.91
C GLN A 344 -40.43 8.79 -15.26
N GLY A 345 -39.59 7.84 -15.70
CA GLY A 345 -38.91 7.95 -16.99
C GLY A 345 -37.78 8.99 -16.97
N HIS A 346 -37.57 9.62 -18.10
CA HIS A 346 -36.46 10.55 -18.31
C HIS A 346 -36.86 12.01 -17.95
N ASP A 347 -35.92 12.73 -17.33
CA ASP A 347 -36.07 14.13 -16.94
C ASP A 347 -34.71 14.81 -16.88
N ALA A 348 -34.51 15.87 -17.67
CA ALA A 348 -33.20 16.52 -17.80
C ALA A 348 -32.79 17.27 -16.52
N ASP A 349 -33.74 17.86 -15.80
CA ASP A 349 -33.46 18.61 -14.57
C ASP A 349 -33.05 17.63 -13.44
N VAL A 350 -33.70 16.46 -13.39
CA VAL A 350 -33.34 15.39 -12.46
C VAL A 350 -31.97 14.81 -12.80
N ALA A 351 -31.67 14.59 -14.09
CA ALA A 351 -30.37 14.13 -14.52
C ALA A 351 -29.25 15.12 -14.13
N ALA A 352 -29.47 16.41 -14.33
CA ALA A 352 -28.55 17.48 -13.95
C ALA A 352 -28.35 17.56 -12.42
N ALA A 353 -29.42 17.37 -11.63
CA ALA A 353 -29.32 17.34 -10.17
C ALA A 353 -28.50 16.15 -9.66
N LEU A 354 -28.65 14.96 -10.30
CA LEU A 354 -27.87 13.78 -9.98
C LEU A 354 -26.38 13.93 -10.37
N ASP A 355 -26.09 14.54 -11.51
CA ASP A 355 -24.72 14.84 -11.93
C ASP A 355 -24.02 15.80 -10.95
N HIS A 356 -24.73 16.86 -10.52
CA HIS A 356 -24.21 17.78 -9.52
C HIS A 356 -23.95 17.08 -8.17
N ALA A 357 -24.90 16.27 -7.72
CA ALA A 357 -24.72 15.48 -6.48
C ALA A 357 -23.54 14.49 -6.58
N ALA A 358 -23.30 13.92 -7.76
CA ALA A 358 -22.12 13.06 -7.98
C ALA A 358 -20.81 13.86 -7.87
N GLN A 359 -20.77 15.10 -8.34
CA GLN A 359 -19.61 15.97 -8.17
C GLN A 359 -19.38 16.30 -6.69
N ASP A 360 -20.43 16.57 -5.92
CA ASP A 360 -20.35 16.78 -4.47
C ASP A 360 -19.83 15.51 -3.75
N ALA A 361 -20.31 14.34 -4.13
CA ALA A 361 -19.83 13.06 -3.57
C ALA A 361 -18.34 12.83 -3.86
N LEU A 362 -17.89 13.14 -5.10
CA LEU A 362 -16.45 13.09 -5.44
C LEU A 362 -15.65 14.09 -4.61
N ALA A 363 -16.16 15.31 -4.42
CA ALA A 363 -15.50 16.33 -3.60
C ALA A 363 -15.36 15.90 -2.14
N ARG A 364 -16.27 15.06 -1.65
CA ARG A 364 -16.24 14.46 -0.30
C ARG A 364 -15.38 13.18 -0.19
N GLY A 365 -14.78 12.71 -1.30
CA GLY A 365 -14.02 11.44 -1.32
C GLY A 365 -14.90 10.19 -1.26
N ALA A 366 -16.11 10.25 -1.83
CA ALA A 366 -17.06 9.15 -1.92
C ALA A 366 -17.27 8.68 -3.38
N PRO A 367 -16.25 8.16 -4.08
CA PRO A 367 -16.33 7.83 -5.50
C PRO A 367 -17.35 6.70 -5.81
N SER A 368 -17.60 5.78 -4.87
CA SER A 368 -18.61 4.75 -5.05
C SER A 368 -20.03 5.32 -5.08
N ALA A 369 -20.35 6.29 -4.21
CA ALA A 369 -21.64 6.98 -4.23
C ALA A 369 -21.79 7.85 -5.49
N ALA A 370 -20.72 8.52 -5.91
CA ALA A 370 -20.70 9.28 -7.16
C ALA A 370 -20.97 8.39 -8.38
N ALA A 371 -20.41 7.19 -8.44
CA ALA A 371 -20.68 6.25 -9.52
C ALA A 371 -22.16 5.86 -9.58
N GLU A 372 -22.80 5.56 -8.44
CA GLU A 372 -24.23 5.27 -8.39
C GLU A 372 -25.10 6.45 -8.86
N LEU A 373 -24.75 7.68 -8.45
CA LEU A 373 -25.45 8.89 -8.87
C LEU A 373 -25.28 9.14 -10.38
N LEU A 374 -24.11 8.91 -10.95
CA LEU A 374 -23.84 9.03 -12.38
C LEU A 374 -24.58 7.96 -13.20
N GLU A 375 -24.68 6.72 -12.71
CA GLU A 375 -25.51 5.68 -13.33
C GLU A 375 -26.97 6.13 -13.41
N LEU A 376 -27.52 6.66 -12.32
CA LEU A 376 -28.88 7.20 -12.29
C LEU A 376 -29.02 8.43 -13.20
N ALA A 377 -28.03 9.34 -13.25
CA ALA A 377 -28.06 10.51 -14.13
C ALA A 377 -28.14 10.11 -15.60
N ILE A 378 -27.32 9.14 -16.01
CA ILE A 378 -27.34 8.57 -17.36
C ILE A 378 -28.71 7.95 -17.67
N GLU A 379 -29.27 7.15 -16.73
CA GLU A 379 -30.58 6.51 -16.87
C GLU A 379 -31.71 7.55 -17.00
N ARG A 380 -31.62 8.68 -16.29
CA ARG A 380 -32.66 9.74 -16.30
C ARG A 380 -32.51 10.72 -17.44
N THR A 381 -31.42 10.76 -18.15
CA THR A 381 -31.20 11.64 -19.30
C THR A 381 -32.17 11.30 -20.44
N PRO A 382 -32.95 12.28 -20.95
CA PRO A 382 -33.89 12.03 -22.04
C PRO A 382 -33.16 11.55 -23.32
N PRO A 383 -33.61 10.46 -23.94
CA PRO A 383 -33.02 10.01 -25.21
C PRO A 383 -33.29 11.00 -26.34
N GLY A 384 -32.31 11.31 -27.18
CA GLY A 384 -32.44 12.19 -28.31
C GLY A 384 -31.23 12.12 -29.25
N PRO A 385 -31.38 12.45 -30.51
CA PRO A 385 -30.30 12.38 -31.52
C PRO A 385 -29.16 13.39 -31.29
N GLN A 386 -29.30 14.32 -30.34
CA GLN A 386 -28.31 15.34 -29.98
C GLN A 386 -27.83 15.18 -28.52
N VAL A 387 -28.21 14.09 -27.85
CA VAL A 387 -27.80 13.84 -26.47
C VAL A 387 -26.48 13.12 -26.51
N ASP A 388 -25.44 13.80 -26.05
CA ASP A 388 -24.11 13.25 -25.85
C ASP A 388 -23.94 12.81 -24.39
N LEU A 389 -23.84 11.48 -24.18
CA LEU A 389 -23.61 10.87 -22.87
C LEU A 389 -22.13 10.59 -22.62
N THR A 390 -21.25 10.94 -23.56
CA THR A 390 -19.81 10.63 -23.48
C THR A 390 -19.20 11.19 -22.20
N GLY A 391 -19.45 12.47 -21.88
CA GLY A 391 -18.95 13.10 -20.66
C GLY A 391 -19.42 12.41 -19.38
N GLY A 392 -20.71 12.05 -19.29
CA GLY A 392 -21.27 11.35 -18.14
C GLY A 392 -20.71 9.93 -17.96
N LYS A 393 -20.55 9.15 -19.05
CA LYS A 393 -19.94 7.84 -19.04
C LYS A 393 -18.44 7.89 -18.69
N LEU A 394 -17.72 8.92 -19.16
CA LEU A 394 -16.31 9.14 -18.77
C LEU A 394 -16.18 9.45 -17.27
N ALA A 395 -17.05 10.34 -16.74
CA ALA A 395 -17.09 10.63 -15.30
C ALA A 395 -17.43 9.39 -14.48
N LEU A 396 -18.35 8.54 -14.95
CA LEU A 396 -18.68 7.26 -14.33
C LEU A 396 -17.47 6.30 -14.30
N ALA A 397 -16.73 6.21 -15.41
CA ALA A 397 -15.52 5.41 -15.47
C ALA A 397 -14.45 5.93 -14.48
N ASP A 398 -14.25 7.26 -14.39
CA ASP A 398 -13.32 7.89 -13.46
C ASP A 398 -13.73 7.63 -11.98
N ALA A 399 -15.02 7.69 -11.66
CA ALA A 399 -15.55 7.36 -10.34
C ALA A 399 -15.30 5.89 -9.98
N HIS A 400 -15.49 4.97 -10.93
CA HIS A 400 -15.16 3.56 -10.73
C HIS A 400 -13.67 3.31 -10.57
N PHE A 401 -12.78 4.01 -11.30
CA PHE A 401 -11.33 3.93 -11.08
C PHE A 401 -10.96 4.41 -9.67
N SER A 402 -11.52 5.56 -9.26
CA SER A 402 -11.25 6.16 -7.95
C SER A 402 -11.74 5.28 -6.79
N SER A 403 -12.82 4.51 -6.98
CA SER A 403 -13.33 3.55 -6.00
C SER A 403 -12.61 2.19 -6.01
N GLY A 404 -11.64 1.98 -6.93
CA GLY A 404 -10.95 0.71 -7.12
C GLY A 404 -11.75 -0.34 -7.92
N ALA A 405 -12.91 0.01 -8.45
CA ALA A 405 -13.75 -0.87 -9.27
C ALA A 405 -13.26 -0.93 -10.74
N ILE A 406 -11.97 -1.24 -10.94
CA ILE A 406 -11.29 -1.19 -12.25
C ILE A 406 -12.04 -1.99 -13.34
N GLY A 407 -12.59 -3.15 -12.98
CA GLY A 407 -13.38 -3.98 -13.91
C GLY A 407 -14.62 -3.27 -14.45
N ARG A 408 -15.34 -2.51 -13.60
CA ARG A 408 -16.52 -1.72 -13.99
C ARG A 408 -16.12 -0.52 -14.84
N ALA A 409 -15.05 0.20 -14.43
CA ALA A 409 -14.52 1.30 -15.23
C ALA A 409 -14.17 0.86 -16.65
N ASN A 410 -13.43 -0.24 -16.79
CA ASN A 410 -13.07 -0.79 -18.08
C ASN A 410 -14.29 -1.28 -18.89
N ALA A 411 -15.37 -1.75 -18.25
CA ALA A 411 -16.59 -2.13 -18.95
C ALA A 411 -17.29 -0.92 -19.58
N VAL A 412 -17.44 0.18 -18.82
CA VAL A 412 -18.00 1.44 -19.31
C VAL A 412 -17.17 2.01 -20.45
N LEU A 413 -15.83 2.02 -20.34
CA LEU A 413 -14.95 2.53 -21.38
C LEU A 413 -14.99 1.67 -22.65
N ARG A 414 -15.13 0.34 -22.57
CA ARG A 414 -15.28 -0.52 -23.74
C ARG A 414 -16.62 -0.30 -24.44
N GLU A 415 -17.70 -0.09 -23.69
CA GLU A 415 -19.01 0.28 -24.26
C GLU A 415 -18.89 1.60 -25.04
N LEU A 416 -18.27 2.63 -24.44
CA LEU A 416 -18.00 3.90 -25.14
C LEU A 416 -17.14 3.71 -26.39
N LEU A 417 -16.12 2.86 -26.34
CA LEU A 417 -15.25 2.59 -27.48
C LEU A 417 -16.02 1.99 -28.69
N ASP A 418 -17.06 1.18 -28.40
CA ASP A 418 -17.92 0.61 -29.43
C ASP A 418 -18.95 1.61 -30.00
N GLU A 419 -19.37 2.59 -29.23
CA GLU A 419 -20.35 3.61 -29.60
C GLU A 419 -19.75 4.79 -30.37
N LEU A 420 -18.50 5.18 -30.00
CA LEU A 420 -17.87 6.38 -30.54
C LEU A 420 -17.25 6.16 -31.94
N PRO A 421 -17.43 7.11 -32.88
CA PRO A 421 -16.67 7.12 -34.12
C PRO A 421 -15.18 7.39 -33.86
N PRO A 422 -14.25 7.03 -34.77
CA PRO A 422 -12.87 7.46 -34.69
C PRO A 422 -12.76 8.99 -34.56
N GLY A 423 -11.87 9.45 -33.68
CA GLY A 423 -11.68 10.87 -33.36
C GLY A 423 -11.15 11.08 -31.92
N ASN A 424 -11.16 12.34 -31.46
CA ASN A 424 -10.57 12.73 -30.19
C ASN A 424 -11.22 12.03 -28.98
N ASP A 425 -12.55 11.97 -28.89
CA ASP A 425 -13.25 11.34 -27.78
C ASP A 425 -12.90 9.84 -27.66
N ARG A 426 -12.85 9.14 -28.78
CA ARG A 426 -12.48 7.73 -28.82
C ARG A 426 -11.00 7.54 -28.48
N ALA A 427 -10.13 8.46 -28.89
CA ALA A 427 -8.72 8.45 -28.49
C ALA A 427 -8.56 8.67 -26.98
N ASP A 428 -9.32 9.56 -26.34
CA ASP A 428 -9.29 9.74 -24.86
C ASP A 428 -9.76 8.47 -24.14
N VAL A 429 -10.80 7.79 -24.65
CA VAL A 429 -11.23 6.47 -24.12
C VAL A 429 -10.10 5.44 -24.20
N LEU A 430 -9.39 5.37 -25.32
CA LEU A 430 -8.23 4.46 -25.49
C LEU A 430 -7.10 4.79 -24.51
N VAL A 431 -6.81 6.09 -24.26
CA VAL A 431 -5.83 6.57 -23.28
C VAL A 431 -6.21 6.11 -21.87
N ARG A 432 -7.48 6.23 -21.51
CA ARG A 432 -7.97 5.80 -20.18
C ARG A 432 -7.89 4.29 -20.00
N LEU A 433 -8.26 3.50 -21.03
CA LEU A 433 -8.10 2.05 -21.03
C LEU A 433 -6.64 1.62 -20.92
N ALA A 434 -5.72 2.33 -21.58
CA ALA A 434 -4.29 2.08 -21.51
C ALA A 434 -3.74 2.34 -20.10
N ASN A 435 -4.14 3.47 -19.46
CA ASN A 435 -3.76 3.79 -18.08
C ASN A 435 -4.29 2.78 -17.04
N GLY A 436 -5.45 2.18 -17.30
CA GLY A 436 -6.05 1.15 -16.44
C GLY A 436 -5.57 -0.27 -16.73
N SER A 437 -4.69 -0.47 -17.71
CA SER A 437 -4.16 -1.79 -18.08
C SER A 437 -2.97 -2.19 -17.20
N PRO A 438 -2.99 -3.36 -16.55
CA PRO A 438 -1.81 -3.88 -15.85
C PRO A 438 -0.76 -4.47 -16.81
N ASP A 439 -1.11 -4.71 -18.06
CA ASP A 439 -0.25 -5.27 -19.11
C ASP A 439 0.31 -4.14 -19.98
N LEU A 440 1.64 -3.96 -19.95
CA LEU A 440 2.33 -2.90 -20.68
C LEU A 440 2.24 -3.06 -22.21
N GLU A 441 2.22 -4.29 -22.72
CA GLU A 441 2.05 -4.56 -24.17
C GLU A 441 0.65 -4.15 -24.62
N ALA A 442 -0.38 -4.54 -23.86
CA ALA A 442 -1.76 -4.13 -24.15
C ALA A 442 -1.95 -2.61 -24.03
N ALA A 443 -1.30 -1.96 -23.04
CA ALA A 443 -1.33 -0.50 -22.90
C ALA A 443 -0.67 0.19 -24.11
N LEU A 444 0.45 -0.36 -24.59
CA LEU A 444 1.14 0.15 -25.79
C LEU A 444 0.25 0.06 -27.03
N GLU A 445 -0.38 -1.11 -27.28
CA GLU A 445 -1.31 -1.27 -28.41
C GLU A 445 -2.46 -0.28 -28.37
N LEU A 446 -3.02 -0.02 -27.19
CA LEU A 446 -4.09 0.97 -27.01
C LEU A 446 -3.59 2.40 -27.26
N ALA A 447 -2.39 2.74 -26.79
CA ALA A 447 -1.78 4.05 -27.04
C ALA A 447 -1.46 4.29 -28.52
N GLU A 448 -0.94 3.26 -29.24
CA GLU A 448 -0.69 3.33 -30.69
C GLU A 448 -2.00 3.51 -31.48
N ARG A 449 -3.08 2.84 -31.07
CA ARG A 449 -4.40 3.06 -31.67
C ARG A 449 -4.91 4.47 -31.39
N ALA A 450 -4.77 4.98 -30.16
CA ALA A 450 -5.15 6.34 -29.82
C ALA A 450 -4.41 7.37 -30.67
N LEU A 451 -3.11 7.15 -30.93
CA LEU A 451 -2.30 8.02 -31.79
C LEU A 451 -2.82 8.10 -33.24
N LEU A 452 -3.38 6.99 -33.76
CA LEU A 452 -3.96 6.94 -35.12
C LEU A 452 -5.32 7.64 -35.20
N GLU A 453 -6.05 7.75 -34.10
CA GLU A 453 -7.40 8.27 -34.05
C GLU A 453 -7.49 9.73 -33.62
N VAL A 454 -6.50 10.23 -32.83
CA VAL A 454 -6.48 11.60 -32.32
C VAL A 454 -6.27 12.62 -33.45
N GLU A 455 -7.14 13.62 -33.51
CA GLU A 455 -7.08 14.68 -34.53
C GLU A 455 -6.35 15.93 -33.99
N GLU A 456 -7.07 17.02 -33.64
CA GLU A 456 -6.48 18.31 -33.25
C GLU A 456 -6.61 18.60 -31.73
N ASP A 457 -6.57 17.56 -30.89
CA ASP A 457 -6.61 17.72 -29.41
C ASP A 457 -5.22 17.59 -28.82
N ASP A 458 -4.63 18.71 -28.42
CA ASP A 458 -3.29 18.77 -27.85
C ASP A 458 -3.22 18.12 -26.47
N VAL A 459 -4.29 18.10 -25.67
CA VAL A 459 -4.34 17.42 -24.37
C VAL A 459 -4.25 15.90 -24.55
N VAL A 460 -5.13 15.38 -25.43
CA VAL A 460 -5.16 13.94 -25.71
C VAL A 460 -3.85 13.50 -26.36
N ARG A 461 -3.32 14.26 -27.34
CA ARG A 461 -2.01 13.96 -27.96
C ARG A 461 -0.88 13.90 -26.95
N SER A 462 -0.82 14.89 -26.04
CA SER A 462 0.18 14.89 -24.97
C SER A 462 0.10 13.64 -24.12
N ARG A 463 -1.10 13.23 -23.69
CA ARG A 463 -1.33 12.02 -22.90
C ARG A 463 -0.96 10.73 -23.65
N VAL A 464 -1.27 10.66 -24.95
CA VAL A 464 -0.87 9.52 -25.80
C VAL A 464 0.65 9.39 -25.85
N HIS A 465 1.36 10.49 -26.13
CA HIS A 465 2.83 10.47 -26.15
C HIS A 465 3.45 10.15 -24.79
N LEU A 466 2.83 10.57 -23.68
CA LEU A 466 3.27 10.15 -22.35
C LEU A 466 3.14 8.63 -22.14
N LEU A 467 2.04 8.02 -22.61
CA LEU A 467 1.86 6.56 -22.55
C LEU A 467 2.87 5.82 -23.41
N LEU A 468 3.11 6.30 -24.63
CA LEU A 468 4.12 5.73 -25.53
C LEU A 468 5.54 5.82 -24.90
N GLY A 469 5.85 6.93 -24.24
CA GLY A 469 7.11 7.11 -23.53
C GLY A 469 7.25 6.20 -22.30
N GLN A 470 6.15 5.93 -21.57
CA GLN A 470 6.15 4.98 -20.45
C GLN A 470 6.43 3.54 -20.89
N ALA A 471 6.14 3.20 -22.14
CA ALA A 471 6.47 1.89 -22.70
C ALA A 471 7.97 1.74 -23.06
N TRP A 472 8.87 2.58 -22.47
CA TRP A 472 10.31 2.50 -22.69
C TRP A 472 10.91 1.10 -22.44
N PRO A 473 10.41 0.25 -21.53
CA PRO A 473 10.94 -1.11 -21.37
C PRO A 473 10.80 -1.96 -22.62
N LEU A 474 9.83 -1.67 -23.48
CA LEU A 474 9.57 -2.36 -24.74
C LEU A 474 10.16 -1.63 -25.96
N ARG A 475 10.21 -0.29 -25.93
CA ARG A 475 10.55 0.57 -27.08
C ARG A 475 11.93 1.24 -26.98
N GLY A 476 12.55 1.19 -25.78
CA GLY A 476 13.81 1.82 -25.47
C GLY A 476 13.72 3.30 -25.11
N MET A 477 14.75 3.80 -24.40
CA MET A 477 14.81 5.18 -23.87
C MET A 477 14.89 6.25 -24.96
N VAL A 478 15.45 5.94 -26.11
CA VAL A 478 15.51 6.92 -27.23
C VAL A 478 14.11 7.29 -27.68
N SER A 479 13.24 6.29 -27.91
CA SER A 479 11.84 6.52 -28.28
C SER A 479 11.06 7.22 -27.17
N ALA A 480 11.32 6.85 -25.88
CA ALA A 480 10.66 7.51 -24.75
C ALA A 480 10.99 9.00 -24.66
N LEU A 481 12.25 9.37 -24.92
CA LEU A 481 12.68 10.77 -24.90
C LEU A 481 12.12 11.57 -26.09
N GLU A 482 11.95 10.94 -27.24
CA GLU A 482 11.28 11.54 -28.41
C GLU A 482 9.80 11.77 -28.12
N ASP A 483 9.09 10.75 -27.63
CA ASP A 483 7.69 10.86 -27.22
C ASP A 483 7.51 11.86 -26.08
N GLY A 484 8.40 11.90 -25.09
CA GLY A 484 8.36 12.88 -24.00
C GLY A 484 8.47 14.32 -24.48
N ARG A 485 9.30 14.60 -25.50
CA ARG A 485 9.41 15.93 -26.10
C ARG A 485 8.17 16.30 -26.91
N LEU A 486 7.59 15.35 -27.64
CA LEU A 486 6.31 15.55 -28.33
C LEU A 486 5.18 15.78 -27.33
N ALA A 487 5.14 15.02 -26.23
CA ALA A 487 4.19 15.25 -25.15
C ALA A 487 4.31 16.66 -24.57
N LEU A 488 5.53 17.16 -24.36
CA LEU A 488 5.78 18.51 -23.85
C LEU A 488 5.31 19.58 -24.82
N ASP A 489 5.61 19.45 -26.10
CA ASP A 489 5.19 20.38 -27.15
C ASP A 489 3.64 20.49 -27.21
N HIS A 490 2.95 19.35 -27.15
CA HIS A 490 1.49 19.33 -27.08
C HIS A 490 0.93 19.89 -25.76
N ALA A 491 1.55 19.56 -24.61
CA ALA A 491 1.13 20.10 -23.32
C ALA A 491 1.24 21.63 -23.27
N GLU A 492 2.33 22.19 -23.82
CA GLU A 492 2.52 23.64 -23.90
C GLU A 492 1.50 24.33 -24.80
N ARG A 493 1.14 23.70 -25.93
CA ARG A 493 0.09 24.23 -26.83
C ARG A 493 -1.30 24.16 -26.22
N SER A 494 -1.58 23.18 -25.39
CA SER A 494 -2.87 23.07 -24.68
C SER A 494 -3.08 24.19 -23.66
N GLY A 495 -1.99 24.77 -23.13
CA GLY A 495 -2.03 25.78 -22.07
C GLY A 495 -2.38 25.20 -20.69
N GLU A 496 -2.57 23.89 -20.55
CA GLU A 496 -2.83 23.23 -19.27
C GLU A 496 -1.55 23.12 -18.42
N ARG A 497 -1.33 24.06 -17.51
CA ARG A 497 -0.16 24.14 -16.65
C ARG A 497 0.15 22.84 -15.93
N ARG A 498 -0.87 22.18 -15.36
CA ARG A 498 -0.72 20.92 -14.64
C ARG A 498 -0.20 19.79 -15.53
N LEU A 499 -0.68 19.73 -16.76
CA LEU A 499 -0.20 18.76 -17.76
C LEU A 499 1.28 19.03 -18.11
N VAL A 500 1.66 20.31 -18.29
CA VAL A 500 3.05 20.69 -18.54
C VAL A 500 3.96 20.24 -17.41
N VAL A 501 3.57 20.43 -16.14
CA VAL A 501 4.36 20.01 -14.97
C VAL A 501 4.51 18.49 -14.92
N ASP A 502 3.42 17.73 -15.14
CA ASP A 502 3.46 16.25 -15.18
C ASP A 502 4.40 15.73 -16.28
N VAL A 503 4.32 16.30 -17.48
CA VAL A 503 5.18 15.92 -18.60
C VAL A 503 6.65 16.26 -18.32
N LEU A 504 6.94 17.45 -17.81
CA LEU A 504 8.30 17.87 -17.46
C LEU A 504 8.91 16.95 -16.40
N ALA A 505 8.14 16.60 -15.36
CA ALA A 505 8.62 15.70 -14.31
C ALA A 505 9.00 14.32 -14.86
N ARG A 506 8.18 13.74 -15.74
CA ARG A 506 8.44 12.44 -16.37
C ARG A 506 9.61 12.50 -17.36
N LEU A 507 9.64 13.50 -18.22
CA LEU A 507 10.73 13.68 -19.18
C LEU A 507 12.05 13.88 -18.45
N THR A 508 12.08 14.66 -17.37
CA THR A 508 13.24 14.84 -16.49
C THR A 508 13.72 13.50 -15.91
N LEU A 509 12.79 12.66 -15.46
CA LEU A 509 13.11 11.33 -14.93
C LEU A 509 13.72 10.43 -16.02
N TRP A 510 13.15 10.44 -17.23
CA TRP A 510 13.67 9.65 -18.36
C TRP A 510 15.04 10.14 -18.84
N GLU A 511 15.27 11.47 -18.91
CA GLU A 511 16.60 12.02 -19.21
C GLU A 511 17.63 11.56 -18.17
N LEU A 512 17.29 11.61 -16.87
CA LEU A 512 18.14 11.13 -15.80
C LEU A 512 18.46 9.64 -15.94
N TRP A 513 17.44 8.81 -16.19
CA TRP A 513 17.60 7.36 -16.38
C TRP A 513 18.37 7.01 -17.65
N ALA A 514 18.34 7.86 -18.67
CA ALA A 514 19.17 7.73 -19.86
C ALA A 514 20.62 8.19 -19.67
N GLY A 515 21.00 8.61 -18.46
CA GLY A 515 22.34 9.16 -18.17
C GLY A 515 22.60 10.53 -18.78
N ARG A 516 21.55 11.32 -19.07
CA ARG A 516 21.62 12.66 -19.63
C ARG A 516 21.40 13.72 -18.56
N ASP A 517 21.83 14.95 -18.79
CA ASP A 517 21.64 16.05 -17.83
C ASP A 517 20.20 16.58 -17.86
N PRO A 518 19.42 16.41 -16.77
CA PRO A 518 18.04 16.85 -16.68
C PRO A 518 17.88 18.28 -16.12
N SER A 519 18.97 18.99 -15.80
CA SER A 519 18.97 20.16 -14.91
C SER A 519 18.09 21.31 -15.41
N GLU A 520 18.05 21.57 -16.71
CA GLU A 520 17.26 22.67 -17.30
C GLU A 520 15.76 22.36 -17.22
N LEU A 521 15.36 21.16 -17.62
CA LEU A 521 13.95 20.72 -17.56
C LEU A 521 13.46 20.65 -16.12
N LEU A 522 14.31 20.16 -15.22
CA LEU A 522 14.00 20.04 -13.80
C LEU A 522 13.81 21.42 -13.14
N ALA A 523 14.68 22.38 -13.40
CA ALA A 523 14.55 23.74 -12.88
C ALA A 523 13.21 24.36 -13.31
N ARG A 524 12.86 24.21 -14.58
CA ARG A 524 11.59 24.66 -15.13
C ARG A 524 10.36 23.95 -14.49
N ALA A 525 10.45 22.65 -14.30
CA ALA A 525 9.38 21.87 -13.68
C ALA A 525 9.10 22.30 -12.23
N VAL A 526 10.16 22.52 -11.45
CA VAL A 526 10.07 22.98 -10.06
C VAL A 526 9.54 24.42 -9.97
N GLU A 527 9.92 25.31 -10.89
CA GLU A 527 9.41 26.70 -10.95
C GLU A 527 7.91 26.73 -11.26
N LEU A 528 7.44 25.80 -12.10
CA LEU A 528 6.03 25.74 -12.50
C LEU A 528 5.15 25.02 -11.47
N GLU A 529 5.70 24.22 -10.56
CA GLU A 529 4.93 23.53 -9.54
C GLU A 529 4.47 24.52 -8.44
N GLU A 530 3.17 24.76 -8.32
CA GLU A 530 2.60 25.52 -7.21
C GLU A 530 2.15 24.61 -6.07
N ALA A 531 2.15 25.11 -4.84
CA ALA A 531 1.82 24.30 -3.65
C ALA A 531 0.36 23.79 -3.68
N GLU A 532 -0.56 24.55 -4.28
CA GLU A 532 -1.97 24.18 -4.39
C GLU A 532 -2.25 23.17 -5.50
N ASP A 533 -1.38 23.12 -6.53
CA ASP A 533 -1.46 22.22 -7.67
C ASP A 533 -0.46 21.06 -7.59
N ALA A 534 0.17 20.82 -6.43
CA ALA A 534 1.18 19.79 -6.26
C ALA A 534 0.68 18.42 -6.75
N LEU A 535 1.46 17.83 -7.65
CA LEU A 535 1.17 16.50 -8.19
C LEU A 535 1.44 15.43 -7.12
N LEU A 536 0.81 14.26 -7.30
CA LEU A 536 1.12 13.08 -6.47
C LEU A 536 2.62 12.81 -6.47
N SER A 537 3.14 12.33 -5.34
CA SER A 537 4.57 12.23 -5.03
C SER A 537 5.46 11.71 -6.16
N TYR A 538 5.05 10.66 -6.89
CA TYR A 538 5.84 10.11 -8.01
C TYR A 538 5.71 10.88 -9.33
N ARG A 539 4.72 11.78 -9.46
CA ARG A 539 4.49 12.67 -10.61
C ARG A 539 5.04 14.07 -10.35
N SER A 540 5.44 14.38 -9.12
CA SER A 540 6.00 15.67 -8.73
C SER A 540 7.43 15.81 -9.25
N PRO A 541 7.85 17.00 -9.72
CA PRO A 541 9.25 17.32 -10.03
C PRO A 541 10.22 17.09 -8.87
N ARG A 542 9.72 17.05 -7.63
CA ARG A 542 10.54 16.78 -6.43
C ARG A 542 11.12 15.37 -6.42
N MET A 543 10.46 14.38 -7.07
CA MET A 543 10.98 13.02 -7.18
C MET A 543 12.26 12.95 -8.02
N PRO A 544 12.31 13.40 -9.31
CA PRO A 544 13.55 13.44 -10.05
C PRO A 544 14.60 14.37 -9.42
N LEU A 545 14.19 15.45 -8.73
CA LEU A 545 15.12 16.31 -7.97
C LEU A 545 15.82 15.52 -6.86
N ALA A 546 15.08 14.78 -6.06
CA ALA A 546 15.62 13.96 -4.97
C ALA A 546 16.59 12.89 -5.50
N LEU A 547 16.23 12.22 -6.60
CA LEU A 547 17.09 11.24 -7.27
C LEU A 547 18.40 11.90 -7.80
N LEU A 548 18.30 13.05 -8.45
CA LEU A 548 19.48 13.78 -8.93
C LEU A 548 20.39 14.17 -7.76
N ARG A 549 19.84 14.69 -6.65
CA ARG A 549 20.60 15.00 -5.44
C ARG A 549 21.30 13.76 -4.86
N MET A 550 20.62 12.62 -4.83
CA MET A 550 21.21 11.36 -4.39
C MET A 550 22.42 10.95 -5.26
N TYR A 551 22.29 11.00 -6.59
CA TYR A 551 23.41 10.67 -7.49
C TYR A 551 24.56 11.67 -7.42
N GLN A 552 24.28 12.95 -7.22
CA GLN A 552 25.28 14.00 -7.00
C GLN A 552 26.00 13.88 -5.64
N GLY A 553 25.57 12.96 -4.77
CA GLY A 553 26.15 12.77 -3.45
C GLY A 553 25.69 13.78 -2.40
N ARG A 554 24.62 14.50 -2.67
CA ARG A 554 23.94 15.42 -1.72
C ARG A 554 22.90 14.63 -0.92
N LEU A 555 23.40 13.63 -0.15
CA LEU A 555 22.53 12.61 0.48
C LEU A 555 21.56 13.20 1.50
N ASP A 556 21.95 14.23 2.26
CA ASP A 556 21.08 14.87 3.25
C ASP A 556 19.90 15.59 2.59
N GLU A 557 20.14 16.31 1.48
CA GLU A 557 19.09 16.97 0.71
C GLU A 557 18.16 15.96 0.02
N ALA A 558 18.72 14.87 -0.50
CA ALA A 558 17.94 13.79 -1.09
C ALA A 558 17.03 13.15 -0.04
N ARG A 559 17.57 12.87 1.15
CA ARG A 559 16.80 12.32 2.29
C ARG A 559 15.66 13.24 2.66
N GLU A 560 15.90 14.51 2.89
CA GLU A 560 14.88 15.50 3.25
C GLU A 560 13.74 15.56 2.22
N LEU A 561 14.09 15.53 0.92
CA LEU A 561 13.10 15.52 -0.15
C LEU A 561 12.27 14.22 -0.16
N PHE A 562 12.91 13.05 -0.02
CA PHE A 562 12.21 11.77 0.03
C PHE A 562 11.34 11.64 1.29
N GLU A 563 11.78 12.12 2.45
CA GLU A 563 10.99 12.13 3.68
C GLU A 563 9.73 13.00 3.53
N LYS A 564 9.85 14.17 2.87
CA LYS A 564 8.67 15.02 2.55
C LYS A 564 7.71 14.31 1.60
N LEU A 565 8.23 13.69 0.53
CA LEU A 565 7.42 12.91 -0.41
C LEU A 565 6.74 11.72 0.27
N LEU A 566 7.45 11.02 1.17
CA LEU A 566 6.88 9.93 1.96
C LEU A 566 5.77 10.42 2.89
N ALA A 567 6.01 11.52 3.60
CA ALA A 567 5.01 12.10 4.49
C ALA A 567 3.74 12.49 3.73
N GLU A 568 3.87 13.10 2.55
CA GLU A 568 2.75 13.41 1.68
C GLU A 568 2.04 12.15 1.16
N ALA A 569 2.77 11.16 0.66
CA ALA A 569 2.19 9.89 0.20
C ALA A 569 1.38 9.20 1.31
N LEU A 570 1.95 9.12 2.53
CA LEU A 570 1.27 8.54 3.69
C LEU A 570 0.06 9.37 4.14
N ALA A 571 0.13 10.70 4.03
CA ALA A 571 -0.97 11.59 4.39
C ALA A 571 -2.17 11.42 3.46
N PHE A 572 -1.91 11.27 2.15
CA PHE A 572 -2.95 11.08 1.14
C PHE A 572 -3.34 9.61 0.89
N GLY A 573 -2.74 8.64 1.61
CA GLY A 573 -3.03 7.21 1.41
C GLY A 573 -2.50 6.62 0.12
N ASP A 574 -1.52 7.27 -0.53
CA ASP A 574 -0.85 6.77 -1.72
C ASP A 574 0.22 5.73 -1.33
N GLU A 575 -0.25 4.52 -1.03
CA GLU A 575 0.61 3.44 -0.52
C GLU A 575 1.64 2.98 -1.57
N ILE A 576 1.30 3.01 -2.85
CA ILE A 576 2.22 2.64 -3.94
C ILE A 576 3.37 3.66 -4.02
N ALA A 577 3.06 4.95 -3.98
CA ALA A 577 4.09 5.98 -3.92
C ALA A 577 4.94 5.85 -2.65
N ALA A 578 4.33 5.57 -1.50
CA ALA A 578 5.06 5.37 -0.25
C ALA A 578 6.05 4.20 -0.34
N LEU A 579 5.68 3.06 -0.99
CA LEU A 579 6.58 1.95 -1.25
C LEU A 579 7.78 2.37 -2.10
N GLY A 580 7.52 3.06 -3.21
CA GLY A 580 8.58 3.54 -4.11
C GLY A 580 9.55 4.50 -3.40
N VAL A 581 9.03 5.44 -2.62
CA VAL A 581 9.86 6.41 -1.87
C VAL A 581 10.67 5.73 -0.78
N ARG A 582 10.10 4.74 -0.04
CA ARG A 582 10.85 3.96 0.96
C ARG A 582 12.01 3.21 0.33
N GLY A 583 11.84 2.62 -0.85
CA GLY A 583 12.94 2.00 -1.60
C GLY A 583 14.08 2.99 -1.90
N ARG A 584 13.78 4.27 -2.19
CA ARG A 584 14.79 5.31 -2.38
C ARG A 584 15.47 5.74 -1.07
N LEU A 585 14.74 5.77 0.03
CA LEU A 585 15.32 5.98 1.37
C LEU A 585 16.27 4.84 1.76
N VAL A 586 15.97 3.58 1.40
CA VAL A 586 16.92 2.46 1.54
C VAL A 586 18.22 2.74 0.77
N ASP A 587 18.12 3.19 -0.49
CA ASP A 587 19.30 3.54 -1.30
C ASP A 587 20.14 4.65 -0.65
N VAL A 588 19.51 5.71 -0.14
CA VAL A 588 20.18 6.82 0.56
C VAL A 588 20.86 6.33 1.84
N ALA A 589 20.15 5.53 2.64
CA ALA A 589 20.66 5.03 3.92
C ALA A 589 21.84 4.05 3.73
N LEU A 590 21.79 3.14 2.75
CA LEU A 590 22.91 2.27 2.40
C LEU A 590 24.15 3.06 1.98
N ARG A 591 23.98 4.08 1.14
CA ARG A 591 25.08 4.93 0.65
C ARG A 591 25.70 5.77 1.75
N SER A 592 24.89 6.32 2.67
CA SER A 592 25.36 7.11 3.82
C SER A 592 25.95 6.26 4.96
N GLY A 593 25.79 4.93 4.92
CA GLY A 593 26.27 4.02 5.96
C GLY A 593 25.31 3.84 7.15
N ASN A 594 24.10 4.36 7.07
CA ASN A 594 23.07 4.16 8.10
C ASN A 594 22.24 2.89 7.79
N TRP A 595 22.85 1.75 8.00
CA TRP A 595 22.25 0.46 7.63
C TRP A 595 21.11 0.00 8.55
N GLU A 596 21.03 0.55 9.76
CA GLU A 596 19.89 0.35 10.66
C GLU A 596 18.63 1.00 10.08
N GLU A 597 18.73 2.23 9.63
CA GLU A 597 17.66 2.95 8.93
C GLU A 597 17.27 2.24 7.63
N ALA A 598 18.27 1.78 6.84
CA ALA A 598 18.01 1.03 5.62
C ALA A 598 17.17 -0.23 5.89
N SER A 599 17.48 -0.96 6.98
CA SER A 599 16.71 -2.13 7.39
C SER A 599 15.28 -1.76 7.80
N ALA A 600 15.11 -0.72 8.61
CA ALA A 600 13.81 -0.25 9.05
C ALA A 600 12.92 0.15 7.87
N GLN A 601 13.45 0.97 6.93
CA GLN A 601 12.70 1.37 5.74
C GLN A 601 12.35 0.19 4.82
N ALA A 602 13.24 -0.80 4.69
CA ALA A 602 12.99 -1.99 3.89
C ALA A 602 11.94 -2.90 4.54
N ASP A 603 11.96 -3.05 5.86
CA ASP A 603 10.99 -3.85 6.61
C ASP A 603 9.60 -3.21 6.54
N GLU A 604 9.49 -1.90 6.78
CA GLU A 604 8.24 -1.16 6.64
C GLU A 604 7.68 -1.18 5.22
N ALA A 605 8.55 -1.08 4.18
CA ALA A 605 8.12 -1.22 2.79
C ALA A 605 7.57 -2.63 2.50
N TYR A 606 8.25 -3.66 2.99
CA TYR A 606 7.82 -5.05 2.79
C TYR A 606 6.48 -5.34 3.46
N GLU A 607 6.31 -4.91 4.73
CA GLU A 607 5.04 -5.04 5.46
C GLU A 607 3.90 -4.29 4.78
N LEU A 608 4.16 -3.08 4.29
CA LEU A 608 3.16 -2.31 3.54
C LEU A 608 2.79 -3.04 2.23
N GLY A 609 3.77 -3.59 1.50
CA GLY A 609 3.55 -4.39 0.31
C GLY A 609 2.65 -5.61 0.57
N GLU A 610 2.89 -6.34 1.67
CA GLU A 610 2.01 -7.45 2.06
C GLU A 610 0.57 -7.00 2.39
N GLN A 611 0.39 -5.79 2.93
CA GLN A 611 -0.93 -5.24 3.26
C GLN A 611 -1.75 -4.86 2.03
N ILE A 612 -1.10 -4.37 0.98
CA ILE A 612 -1.79 -3.95 -0.26
C ILE A 612 -1.93 -5.07 -1.30
N GLY A 613 -1.32 -6.23 -1.04
CA GLY A 613 -1.25 -7.37 -1.96
C GLY A 613 -0.03 -7.28 -2.88
N LEU A 614 0.83 -8.29 -2.82
CA LEU A 614 2.13 -8.33 -3.52
C LEU A 614 2.03 -8.42 -5.06
N GLU A 615 0.84 -8.43 -5.63
CA GLU A 615 0.64 -8.71 -7.07
C GLU A 615 1.28 -7.66 -7.99
N HIS A 616 1.47 -6.41 -7.55
CA HIS A 616 2.02 -5.34 -8.39
C HIS A 616 3.43 -4.88 -8.01
N ASP A 617 3.75 -4.71 -6.73
CA ASP A 617 5.04 -4.13 -6.29
C ASP A 617 5.84 -5.00 -5.31
N GLY A 618 5.41 -6.22 -5.10
CA GLY A 618 6.10 -7.17 -4.21
C GLY A 618 7.53 -7.49 -4.64
N GLY A 619 7.83 -7.42 -5.93
CA GLY A 619 9.17 -7.57 -6.45
C GLY A 619 10.13 -6.49 -5.94
N LEU A 620 9.70 -5.24 -5.93
CA LEU A 620 10.51 -4.10 -5.46
C LEU A 620 10.77 -4.14 -3.94
N THR A 621 9.76 -4.51 -3.15
CA THR A 621 9.92 -4.59 -1.69
C THR A 621 10.83 -5.74 -1.27
N ALA A 622 10.70 -6.91 -1.93
CA ALA A 622 11.60 -8.04 -1.73
C ALA A 622 13.04 -7.70 -2.13
N TYR A 623 13.24 -6.99 -3.26
CA TYR A 623 14.54 -6.46 -3.67
C TYR A 623 15.14 -5.55 -2.59
N SER A 624 14.37 -4.62 -2.05
CA SER A 624 14.86 -3.68 -1.02
C SER A 624 15.35 -4.41 0.23
N LYS A 625 14.65 -5.45 0.69
CA LYS A 625 15.13 -6.31 1.80
C LYS A 625 16.34 -7.15 1.40
N ALA A 626 16.34 -7.71 0.18
CA ALA A 626 17.44 -8.55 -0.31
C ALA A 626 18.78 -7.80 -0.35
N ILE A 627 18.77 -6.55 -0.84
CA ILE A 627 20.01 -5.75 -0.94
C ILE A 627 20.54 -5.34 0.44
N VAL A 628 19.67 -5.02 1.39
CA VAL A 628 20.06 -4.77 2.79
C VAL A 628 20.64 -6.02 3.43
N ALA A 629 20.00 -7.18 3.26
CA ALA A 629 20.50 -8.46 3.76
C ALA A 629 21.86 -8.83 3.16
N ALA A 630 22.06 -8.57 1.85
CA ALA A 630 23.34 -8.83 1.16
C ALA A 630 24.48 -7.95 1.70
N HIS A 631 24.24 -6.66 1.97
CA HIS A 631 25.19 -5.76 2.60
C HIS A 631 25.55 -6.23 4.02
N ALA A 632 24.55 -6.62 4.80
CA ALA A 632 24.74 -7.13 6.17
C ALA A 632 25.29 -8.55 6.25
N GLY A 633 25.54 -9.24 5.13
CA GLY A 633 26.10 -10.57 5.08
C GLY A 633 25.14 -11.70 5.51
N ARG A 634 23.84 -11.44 5.51
CA ARG A 634 22.78 -12.45 5.77
C ARG A 634 22.52 -13.26 4.49
N VAL A 635 23.42 -14.19 4.19
CA VAL A 635 23.53 -14.86 2.87
C VAL A 635 22.26 -15.58 2.45
N ASP A 636 21.69 -16.45 3.30
CA ASP A 636 20.52 -17.25 2.95
C ASP A 636 19.26 -16.40 2.80
N GLU A 637 19.10 -15.39 3.66
CA GLU A 637 18.02 -14.40 3.58
C GLU A 637 18.09 -13.59 2.28
N ALA A 638 19.29 -13.07 1.96
CA ALA A 638 19.52 -12.30 0.74
C ALA A 638 19.18 -13.11 -0.53
N ARG A 639 19.59 -14.39 -0.60
CA ARG A 639 19.26 -15.27 -1.73
C ARG A 639 17.76 -15.52 -1.83
N SER A 640 17.13 -15.93 -0.73
CA SER A 640 15.69 -16.21 -0.72
C SER A 640 14.86 -14.99 -1.15
N LEU A 641 15.22 -13.80 -0.66
CA LEU A 641 14.51 -12.56 -1.01
C LEU A 641 14.79 -12.11 -2.45
N ALA A 642 16.02 -12.30 -2.96
CA ALA A 642 16.35 -12.00 -4.35
C ALA A 642 15.58 -12.91 -5.32
N ASP A 643 15.49 -14.22 -5.03
CA ASP A 643 14.71 -15.18 -5.80
C ASP A 643 13.20 -14.86 -5.74
N LEU A 644 12.68 -14.50 -4.56
CA LEU A 644 11.30 -14.06 -4.38
C LEU A 644 11.02 -12.81 -5.21
N GLY A 645 11.88 -11.79 -5.10
CA GLY A 645 11.75 -10.54 -5.87
C GLY A 645 11.76 -10.77 -7.37
N ALA A 646 12.66 -11.62 -7.87
CA ALA A 646 12.73 -11.97 -9.27
C ALA A 646 11.47 -12.75 -9.73
N SER A 647 10.95 -13.66 -8.90
CA SER A 647 9.75 -14.44 -9.21
C SER A 647 8.50 -13.57 -9.26
N LEU A 648 8.30 -12.68 -8.29
CA LEU A 648 7.16 -11.74 -8.24
C LEU A 648 7.22 -10.76 -9.42
N ALA A 649 8.39 -10.20 -9.71
CA ALA A 649 8.59 -9.31 -10.84
C ALA A 649 8.33 -10.01 -12.19
N ALA A 650 8.74 -11.27 -12.34
CA ALA A 650 8.45 -12.07 -13.54
C ALA A 650 6.94 -12.30 -13.72
N ALA A 651 6.22 -12.60 -12.63
CA ALA A 651 4.77 -12.78 -12.65
C ALA A 651 4.05 -11.48 -13.04
N ALA A 652 4.58 -10.32 -12.58
CA ALA A 652 4.07 -8.99 -12.91
C ALA A 652 4.60 -8.42 -14.25
N LYS A 653 5.39 -9.17 -15.00
CA LYS A 653 6.07 -8.73 -16.25
C LYS A 653 6.96 -7.49 -16.08
N GLN A 654 7.53 -7.29 -14.89
CA GLN A 654 8.42 -6.17 -14.54
C GLN A 654 9.88 -6.57 -14.74
N GLU A 655 10.37 -6.51 -15.96
CA GLU A 655 11.71 -7.00 -16.31
C GLU A 655 12.83 -6.23 -15.62
N ASP A 656 12.70 -4.91 -15.44
CA ASP A 656 13.63 -4.06 -14.70
C ASP A 656 13.84 -4.54 -13.24
N THR A 657 12.75 -4.76 -12.53
CA THR A 657 12.77 -5.26 -11.14
C THR A 657 13.30 -6.69 -11.08
N ARG A 658 12.97 -7.52 -12.07
CA ARG A 658 13.44 -8.91 -12.16
C ARG A 658 14.97 -8.98 -12.30
N VAL A 659 15.54 -8.29 -13.31
CA VAL A 659 16.99 -8.33 -13.52
C VAL A 659 17.78 -7.65 -12.41
N THR A 660 17.20 -6.62 -11.78
CA THR A 660 17.79 -5.95 -10.62
C THR A 660 17.82 -6.87 -9.40
N SER A 661 16.73 -7.61 -9.15
CA SER A 661 16.66 -8.62 -8.07
C SER A 661 17.68 -9.74 -8.28
N VAL A 662 17.80 -10.27 -9.49
CA VAL A 662 18.84 -11.25 -9.85
C VAL A 662 20.24 -10.67 -9.63
N GLY A 663 20.44 -9.37 -9.93
CA GLY A 663 21.70 -8.65 -9.70
C GLY A 663 22.14 -8.64 -8.23
N VAL A 664 21.22 -8.71 -7.27
CA VAL A 664 21.56 -8.82 -5.84
C VAL A 664 22.33 -10.11 -5.54
N ALA A 665 21.96 -11.24 -6.17
CA ALA A 665 22.73 -12.48 -6.04
C ALA A 665 24.16 -12.31 -6.59
N GLY A 666 24.33 -11.55 -7.69
CA GLY A 666 25.66 -11.19 -8.20
C GLY A 666 26.46 -10.35 -7.21
N PHE A 667 25.86 -9.33 -6.61
CA PHE A 667 26.51 -8.55 -5.55
C PHE A 667 26.89 -9.40 -4.32
N LEU A 668 26.04 -10.36 -3.97
CA LEU A 668 26.33 -11.30 -2.87
C LEU A 668 27.54 -12.20 -3.18
N GLU A 669 27.65 -12.71 -4.41
CA GLU A 669 28.84 -13.47 -4.84
C GLU A 669 30.12 -12.61 -4.78
N LEU A 670 30.05 -11.33 -5.19
CA LEU A 670 31.15 -10.37 -4.98
C LEU A 670 31.46 -10.23 -3.49
N SER A 671 30.47 -10.11 -2.63
CA SER A 671 30.66 -9.97 -1.18
C SER A 671 31.35 -11.20 -0.58
N LEU A 672 31.03 -12.39 -1.07
CA LEU A 672 31.65 -13.67 -0.67
C LEU A 672 33.08 -13.85 -1.24
N GLY A 673 33.55 -12.98 -2.13
CA GLY A 673 34.86 -13.11 -2.78
C GLY A 673 34.86 -14.03 -4.01
N ASN A 674 33.69 -14.47 -4.47
CA ASN A 674 33.51 -15.31 -5.67
C ASN A 674 33.35 -14.43 -6.92
N ASP A 675 34.29 -13.48 -7.11
CA ASP A 675 34.13 -12.36 -8.06
C ASP A 675 33.75 -12.81 -9.49
N ALA A 676 34.31 -13.92 -9.99
CA ALA A 676 33.96 -14.47 -11.31
C ALA A 676 32.56 -15.13 -11.36
N ALA A 677 32.10 -15.71 -10.24
CA ALA A 677 30.79 -16.35 -10.15
C ALA A 677 29.63 -15.33 -10.12
N ALA A 678 29.91 -14.04 -9.90
CA ALA A 678 28.94 -12.98 -9.95
C ALA A 678 28.42 -12.69 -11.39
N LEU A 679 29.24 -12.98 -12.42
CA LEU A 679 28.95 -12.58 -13.80
C LEU A 679 27.64 -13.15 -14.36
N PRO A 680 27.29 -14.43 -14.18
CA PRO A 680 26.01 -14.98 -14.68
C PRO A 680 24.76 -14.27 -14.12
N TYR A 681 24.86 -13.64 -12.95
CA TYR A 681 23.77 -12.90 -12.32
C TYR A 681 23.70 -11.43 -12.78
N LEU A 682 24.84 -10.84 -13.15
CA LEU A 682 24.96 -9.44 -13.52
C LEU A 682 24.92 -9.21 -15.05
N GLU A 683 25.25 -10.22 -15.85
CA GLU A 683 25.24 -10.12 -17.33
C GLU A 683 23.82 -9.90 -17.90
N PRO A 684 22.73 -10.58 -17.45
CA PRO A 684 21.38 -10.31 -17.91
C PRO A 684 20.93 -8.86 -17.68
N LEU A 685 21.42 -8.25 -16.59
CA LEU A 685 21.16 -6.85 -16.30
C LEU A 685 21.82 -5.92 -17.31
N LEU A 686 23.07 -6.20 -17.70
CA LEU A 686 23.75 -5.39 -18.73
C LEU A 686 23.09 -5.52 -20.09
N GLU A 687 22.68 -6.74 -20.48
CA GLU A 687 21.98 -6.99 -21.72
C GLU A 687 20.67 -6.19 -21.78
N TRP A 688 19.94 -6.14 -20.66
CA TRP A 688 18.72 -5.38 -20.56
C TRP A 688 18.98 -3.86 -20.62
N ILE A 689 19.97 -3.34 -19.91
CA ILE A 689 20.37 -1.93 -19.98
C ILE A 689 20.77 -1.54 -21.41
N ASP A 690 21.52 -2.39 -22.09
CA ASP A 690 21.96 -2.13 -23.47
C ASP A 690 20.79 -2.16 -24.45
N SER A 691 19.85 -3.09 -24.29
CA SER A 691 18.66 -3.20 -25.13
C SER A 691 17.69 -2.03 -24.95
N THR A 692 17.57 -1.51 -23.73
CA THR A 692 16.65 -0.40 -23.40
C THR A 692 17.28 0.97 -23.50
N GLY A 693 18.61 1.07 -23.48
CA GLY A 693 19.33 2.36 -23.51
C GLY A 693 19.32 3.10 -22.17
N LEU A 694 19.13 2.38 -21.06
CA LEU A 694 19.27 2.93 -19.72
C LEU A 694 20.72 3.31 -19.40
N GLY A 695 20.88 4.30 -18.51
CA GLY A 695 22.18 4.74 -18.02
C GLY A 695 22.76 3.80 -16.96
N LEU A 696 24.07 3.60 -17.01
CA LEU A 696 24.81 2.83 -16.00
C LEU A 696 25.00 3.61 -14.70
N ALA A 697 25.21 4.92 -14.80
CA ALA A 697 25.55 5.79 -13.66
C ALA A 697 24.40 5.97 -12.68
N THR A 698 23.19 5.64 -13.07
CA THR A 698 21.98 5.73 -12.25
C THR A 698 21.44 4.38 -11.78
N HIS A 699 21.98 3.26 -12.31
CA HIS A 699 21.52 1.92 -11.92
C HIS A 699 22.28 1.40 -10.69
N PRO A 700 21.57 0.88 -9.64
CA PRO A 700 22.20 0.49 -8.37
C PRO A 700 23.15 -0.69 -8.49
N MET A 701 22.91 -1.65 -9.39
CA MET A 701 23.67 -2.91 -9.50
C MET A 701 24.65 -2.93 -10.68
N ALA A 702 24.34 -2.25 -11.78
CA ALA A 702 25.11 -2.31 -13.01
C ALA A 702 26.62 -2.00 -12.85
N PRO A 703 27.03 -1.01 -12.03
CA PRO A 703 28.45 -0.71 -11.86
C PRO A 703 29.28 -1.84 -11.25
N TYR A 704 28.66 -2.76 -10.50
CA TYR A 704 29.39 -3.89 -9.89
C TYR A 704 29.79 -4.96 -10.91
N THR A 705 29.19 -4.96 -12.10
CA THR A 705 29.52 -5.90 -13.19
C THR A 705 30.96 -5.78 -13.65
N VAL A 706 31.56 -4.60 -13.51
CA VAL A 706 32.98 -4.37 -13.87
C VAL A 706 33.89 -5.31 -13.07
N GLU A 707 33.65 -5.48 -11.77
CA GLU A 707 34.47 -6.35 -10.91
C GLU A 707 34.36 -7.82 -11.36
N ALA A 708 33.14 -8.25 -11.71
CA ALA A 708 32.88 -9.61 -12.21
C ALA A 708 33.55 -9.84 -13.58
N LEU A 709 33.48 -8.86 -14.51
CA LEU A 709 34.12 -8.94 -15.82
C LEU A 709 35.64 -9.05 -15.73
N VAL A 710 36.26 -8.21 -14.84
CA VAL A 710 37.70 -8.25 -14.61
C VAL A 710 38.12 -9.61 -14.05
N ALA A 711 37.38 -10.15 -13.10
CA ALA A 711 37.65 -11.46 -12.51
C ALA A 711 37.46 -12.62 -13.49
N ALA A 712 36.54 -12.49 -14.45
CA ALA A 712 36.31 -13.44 -15.53
C ALA A 712 37.32 -13.31 -16.69
N GLY A 713 38.28 -12.37 -16.63
CA GLY A 713 39.29 -12.15 -17.66
C GLY A 713 38.79 -11.38 -18.89
N ARG A 714 37.58 -10.73 -18.79
CA ARG A 714 36.96 -9.96 -19.88
C ARG A 714 37.34 -8.46 -19.79
N GLY A 715 38.64 -8.16 -19.79
CA GLY A 715 39.22 -6.82 -19.57
C GLY A 715 38.72 -5.77 -20.57
N ASP A 716 38.58 -6.14 -21.85
CA ASP A 716 38.11 -5.19 -22.89
C ASP A 716 36.65 -4.81 -22.68
N ASP A 717 35.78 -5.76 -22.26
CA ASP A 717 34.38 -5.50 -21.96
C ASP A 717 34.28 -4.59 -20.72
N ALA A 718 35.05 -4.91 -19.68
CA ALA A 718 35.14 -4.11 -18.47
C ALA A 718 35.61 -2.68 -18.75
N SER A 719 36.61 -2.49 -19.67
CA SER A 719 37.07 -1.18 -20.04
C SER A 719 36.01 -0.33 -20.74
N ARG A 720 35.29 -0.93 -21.70
CA ARG A 720 34.18 -0.24 -22.37
C ARG A 720 33.08 0.17 -21.39
N LEU A 721 32.75 -0.72 -20.43
CA LEU A 721 31.74 -0.44 -19.43
C LEU A 721 32.15 0.73 -18.52
N VAL A 722 33.43 0.78 -18.10
CA VAL A 722 33.96 1.88 -17.29
C VAL A 722 33.99 3.18 -18.06
N ASP A 723 34.40 3.19 -19.35
CA ASP A 723 34.37 4.36 -20.20
C ASP A 723 32.99 5.00 -20.29
N ARG A 724 31.96 4.15 -20.48
CA ARG A 724 30.57 4.56 -20.53
C ARG A 724 30.09 5.09 -19.17
N LEU A 725 30.34 4.35 -18.09
CA LEU A 725 29.97 4.77 -16.72
C LEU A 725 30.56 6.13 -16.37
N GLU A 726 31.84 6.34 -16.70
CA GLU A 726 32.55 7.59 -16.42
C GLU A 726 32.00 8.77 -17.22
N ALA A 727 31.68 8.57 -18.50
CA ALA A 727 31.05 9.58 -19.34
C ALA A 727 29.68 10.00 -18.85
N GLU A 728 28.82 9.04 -18.55
CA GLU A 728 27.47 9.29 -18.01
C GLU A 728 27.55 9.98 -16.63
N ALA A 729 28.42 9.48 -15.74
CA ALA A 729 28.60 10.06 -14.41
C ALA A 729 29.06 11.53 -14.45
N ARG A 730 29.90 11.89 -15.41
CA ARG A 730 30.29 13.32 -15.60
C ARG A 730 29.12 14.14 -16.12
N THR A 731 28.30 13.59 -17.01
CA THR A 731 27.19 14.31 -17.61
C THR A 731 26.16 14.73 -16.55
N ILE A 732 25.82 13.83 -15.59
CA ILE A 732 24.83 14.09 -14.54
C ILE A 732 25.46 14.57 -13.22
N ASP A 733 26.76 14.84 -13.19
CA ASP A 733 27.58 15.15 -11.98
C ASP A 733 27.40 14.05 -10.89
N SER A 734 27.31 12.76 -11.30
CA SER A 734 27.20 11.64 -10.37
C SER A 734 28.53 11.35 -9.68
N ARG A 735 28.70 11.88 -8.48
CA ARG A 735 29.89 11.61 -7.67
C ARG A 735 30.02 10.15 -7.29
N TRP A 736 28.89 9.49 -7.01
CA TRP A 736 28.84 8.06 -6.76
C TRP A 736 29.36 7.24 -7.96
N GLY A 737 28.87 7.55 -9.17
CA GLY A 737 29.33 6.91 -10.40
C GLY A 737 30.83 7.13 -10.67
N LEU A 738 31.33 8.34 -10.40
CA LEU A 738 32.79 8.67 -10.58
C LEU A 738 33.67 7.89 -9.60
N VAL A 739 33.23 7.70 -8.34
CA VAL A 739 33.94 6.88 -7.36
C VAL A 739 34.08 5.45 -7.83
N ILE A 740 32.98 4.86 -8.32
CA ILE A 740 33.00 3.49 -8.83
C ILE A 740 33.83 3.37 -10.09
N ALA A 741 33.75 4.34 -11.03
CA ALA A 741 34.54 4.35 -12.23
C ALA A 741 36.06 4.44 -11.90
N THR A 742 36.44 5.28 -10.94
CA THR A 742 37.83 5.41 -10.49
C THR A 742 38.37 4.12 -9.89
N ARG A 743 37.59 3.46 -9.04
CA ARG A 743 37.93 2.12 -8.48
C ARG A 743 38.02 1.06 -9.57
N SER A 744 37.08 1.08 -10.51
CA SER A 744 37.03 0.12 -11.62
C SER A 744 38.24 0.27 -12.57
N ARG A 745 38.66 1.49 -12.85
CA ARG A 745 39.94 1.77 -13.56
C ARG A 745 41.15 1.17 -12.86
N ALA A 746 41.17 1.26 -11.53
CA ALA A 746 42.23 0.68 -10.73
C ALA A 746 42.26 -0.85 -10.73
N LEU A 747 41.12 -1.49 -10.91
CA LEU A 747 41.04 -2.95 -11.09
C LEU A 747 41.58 -3.39 -12.45
N LEU A 748 41.32 -2.60 -13.51
CA LEU A 748 41.79 -2.84 -14.88
C LEU A 748 43.31 -2.59 -15.03
N ASP A 749 43.83 -1.55 -14.41
CA ASP A 749 45.23 -1.17 -14.49
C ASP A 749 45.99 -1.57 -13.21
N SER A 750 46.55 -2.76 -13.24
CA SER A 750 47.31 -3.31 -12.10
C SER A 750 48.65 -2.57 -11.83
N THR A 751 49.04 -1.64 -12.70
CA THR A 751 50.27 -0.81 -12.54
C THR A 751 50.02 0.49 -11.75
N ARG A 752 48.75 0.85 -11.53
CA ARG A 752 48.42 2.03 -10.72
C ARG A 752 48.84 1.84 -9.27
N GLU A 753 49.55 2.86 -8.77
CA GLU A 753 50.02 2.88 -7.37
C GLU A 753 49.14 3.69 -6.43
N THR A 754 48.25 4.52 -6.99
CA THR A 754 47.33 5.38 -6.23
C THR A 754 45.94 5.37 -6.83
N VAL A 755 44.94 5.41 -5.96
CA VAL A 755 43.53 5.56 -6.28
C VAL A 755 43.01 6.70 -5.43
N GLU A 756 42.24 7.60 -6.01
CA GLU A 756 41.59 8.68 -5.26
C GLU A 756 40.64 8.09 -4.24
N GLU A 757 40.81 8.46 -2.98
CA GLU A 757 39.97 7.98 -1.89
C GLU A 757 38.66 8.75 -1.86
N PRO A 758 37.50 8.05 -1.84
CA PRO A 758 36.21 8.72 -1.73
C PRO A 758 36.03 9.47 -0.42
N ASP A 759 35.09 10.42 -0.43
CA ASP A 759 34.66 11.18 0.74
C ASP A 759 34.15 10.24 1.87
N GLU A 760 34.33 10.67 3.12
CA GLU A 760 33.88 9.94 4.31
C GLU A 760 32.37 9.74 4.37
N ARG A 761 31.62 10.57 3.65
CA ARG A 761 30.15 10.46 3.51
C ARG A 761 29.70 9.17 2.80
N TRP A 762 30.60 8.44 2.14
CA TRP A 762 30.30 7.14 1.50
C TRP A 762 31.17 6.03 2.07
N PRO A 763 30.95 5.65 3.32
CA PRO A 763 31.90 4.79 4.03
C PRO A 763 32.06 3.42 3.38
N PHE A 764 31.00 2.83 2.82
CA PHE A 764 31.09 1.52 2.16
C PHE A 764 31.94 1.57 0.89
N GLU A 765 31.70 2.55 0.00
CA GLU A 765 32.46 2.70 -1.24
C GLU A 765 33.92 3.12 -0.95
N ARG A 766 34.14 3.90 0.10
CA ARG A 766 35.50 4.25 0.60
C ARG A 766 36.24 3.00 1.02
N ALA A 767 35.63 2.15 1.83
CA ALA A 767 36.25 0.90 2.30
C ALA A 767 36.54 -0.07 1.14
N ARG A 768 35.64 -0.20 0.17
CA ARG A 768 35.89 -1.00 -1.05
C ARG A 768 37.05 -0.44 -1.89
N THR A 769 37.13 0.87 -2.02
CA THR A 769 38.24 1.52 -2.75
C THR A 769 39.57 1.30 -2.02
N LEU A 770 39.61 1.44 -0.71
CA LEU A 770 40.79 1.14 0.13
C LEU A 770 41.19 -0.34 0.04
N LEU A 771 40.24 -1.28 -0.06
CA LEU A 771 40.53 -2.69 -0.27
C LEU A 771 41.23 -2.93 -1.61
N VAL A 772 40.77 -2.29 -2.69
CA VAL A 772 41.40 -2.36 -4.01
C VAL A 772 42.80 -1.71 -3.96
N LEU A 773 42.92 -0.53 -3.37
CA LEU A 773 44.20 0.17 -3.21
C LEU A 773 45.21 -0.69 -2.42
N GLY A 774 44.78 -1.29 -1.32
CA GLY A 774 45.66 -2.17 -0.54
C GLY A 774 46.13 -3.40 -1.33
N ARG A 775 45.30 -3.97 -2.21
CA ARG A 775 45.68 -5.05 -3.14
C ARG A 775 46.75 -4.59 -4.14
N LEU A 776 46.58 -3.39 -4.71
CA LEU A 776 47.57 -2.80 -5.65
C LEU A 776 48.86 -2.51 -4.96
N GLN A 777 48.87 -1.85 -3.81
CA GLN A 777 50.06 -1.54 -3.00
C GLN A 777 50.78 -2.82 -2.57
N ARG A 778 50.08 -3.89 -2.23
CA ARG A 778 50.69 -5.19 -1.95
C ARG A 778 51.41 -5.77 -3.17
N ARG A 779 50.78 -5.71 -4.36
CA ARG A 779 51.40 -6.13 -5.63
C ARG A 779 52.62 -5.33 -5.96
N ALA A 780 52.58 -3.98 -5.73
CA ALA A 780 53.73 -3.06 -5.85
C ALA A 780 54.79 -3.22 -4.73
N LYS A 781 54.62 -4.20 -3.82
CA LYS A 781 55.53 -4.46 -2.69
C LYS A 781 55.63 -3.35 -1.63
N GLN A 782 54.67 -2.41 -1.62
CA GLN A 782 54.54 -1.32 -0.65
C GLN A 782 53.83 -1.79 0.62
N LYS A 783 54.48 -2.66 1.41
CA LYS A 783 53.82 -3.39 2.50
C LYS A 783 53.23 -2.52 3.60
N ALA A 784 53.89 -1.42 3.96
CA ALA A 784 53.42 -0.52 5.01
C ALA A 784 52.13 0.21 4.58
N ALA A 785 52.10 0.77 3.34
CA ALA A 785 50.95 1.40 2.78
C ALA A 785 49.78 0.41 2.59
N ALA A 786 50.06 -0.78 2.04
CA ALA A 786 49.05 -1.83 1.89
C ALA A 786 48.41 -2.22 3.21
N LYS A 787 49.23 -2.37 4.28
CA LYS A 787 48.71 -2.64 5.62
C LYS A 787 47.80 -1.53 6.11
N GLN A 788 48.24 -0.29 5.98
CA GLN A 788 47.45 0.87 6.43
C GLN A 788 46.12 0.96 5.71
N SER A 789 46.11 0.84 4.36
CA SER A 789 44.87 0.89 3.57
C SER A 789 43.91 -0.24 3.92
N LEU A 790 44.40 -1.47 4.09
CA LEU A 790 43.60 -2.63 4.42
C LEU A 790 43.06 -2.62 5.87
N GLU A 791 43.89 -2.11 6.83
CA GLU A 791 43.42 -1.94 8.23
C GLU A 791 42.32 -0.89 8.31
N LEU A 792 42.45 0.22 7.57
CA LEU A 792 41.41 1.25 7.50
C LEU A 792 40.12 0.71 6.81
N ALA A 793 40.27 0.01 5.68
CA ALA A 793 39.14 -0.64 5.02
C ALA A 793 38.38 -1.55 5.96
N ARG A 794 39.11 -2.41 6.67
CA ARG A 794 38.52 -3.33 7.64
C ARG A 794 37.78 -2.61 8.76
N SER A 795 38.40 -1.57 9.35
CA SER A 795 37.77 -0.81 10.44
C SER A 795 36.48 -0.14 10.01
N ILE A 796 36.38 0.32 8.75
CA ILE A 796 35.15 0.88 8.21
C ILE A 796 34.11 -0.21 7.98
N PHE A 797 34.48 -1.38 7.43
CA PHE A 797 33.56 -2.50 7.26
C PHE A 797 33.04 -3.03 8.60
N ASP A 798 33.89 -3.06 9.63
CA ASP A 798 33.47 -3.47 10.99
C ASP A 798 32.49 -2.47 11.60
N ALA A 799 32.66 -1.16 11.34
CA ALA A 799 31.72 -0.10 11.77
C ALA A 799 30.38 -0.12 11.01
N LEU A 800 30.36 -0.62 9.77
CA LEU A 800 29.19 -0.73 8.90
C LEU A 800 28.47 -2.07 9.02
N PRO A 801 28.58 -2.86 10.01
CA PRO A 801 28.31 -4.31 10.13
C PRO A 801 28.32 -5.09 8.79
N ALA A 802 29.44 -4.97 8.03
CA ALA A 802 29.67 -5.63 6.75
C ALA A 802 30.64 -6.84 6.88
N PRO A 803 30.21 -7.96 7.51
CA PRO A 803 31.13 -9.04 7.93
C PRO A 803 31.85 -9.69 6.76
N LEU A 804 31.18 -9.90 5.61
CA LEU A 804 31.78 -10.53 4.43
C LEU A 804 32.91 -9.65 3.85
N TRP A 805 32.73 -8.36 3.81
CA TRP A 805 33.75 -7.43 3.33
C TRP A 805 34.88 -7.23 4.33
N SER A 806 34.58 -7.23 5.64
CA SER A 806 35.61 -7.22 6.69
C SER A 806 36.51 -8.48 6.61
N GLU A 807 35.92 -9.65 6.35
CA GLU A 807 36.66 -10.91 6.16
C GLU A 807 37.57 -10.84 4.92
N ARG A 808 37.07 -10.31 3.78
CA ARG A 808 37.90 -10.07 2.58
C ARG A 808 39.09 -9.14 2.86
N ALA A 809 38.88 -8.08 3.64
CA ALA A 809 39.96 -7.16 4.05
C ALA A 809 40.97 -7.88 4.97
N ALA A 810 40.50 -8.70 5.90
CA ALA A 810 41.35 -9.49 6.78
C ALA A 810 42.19 -10.52 6.02
N GLU A 811 41.61 -11.21 5.02
CA GLU A 811 42.35 -12.11 4.15
C GLU A 811 43.46 -11.42 3.37
N GLU A 812 43.19 -10.23 2.78
CA GLU A 812 44.22 -9.47 2.09
C GLU A 812 45.31 -8.97 3.05
N LEU A 813 44.93 -8.59 4.28
CA LEU A 813 45.89 -8.25 5.34
C LEU A 813 46.81 -9.44 5.70
N ALA A 814 46.26 -10.63 5.83
CA ALA A 814 47.02 -11.84 6.07
C ALA A 814 48.05 -12.10 4.95
N ARG A 815 47.69 -11.83 3.69
CA ARG A 815 48.57 -11.94 2.52
C ARG A 815 49.70 -10.90 2.54
N VAL A 816 49.55 -9.71 3.13
CA VAL A 816 50.59 -8.69 3.33
C VAL A 816 51.55 -9.11 4.42
N GLY A 817 51.01 -9.72 5.50
CA GLY A 817 51.73 -10.09 6.70
C GLY A 817 52.51 -11.40 6.62
N LEU A 818 52.50 -12.15 5.50
CA LEU A 818 53.18 -13.46 5.33
C LEU A 818 54.68 -13.39 5.48
N ARG A 819 55.16 -12.95 6.63
CA ARG A 819 56.28 -13.37 7.46
C ARG A 819 55.76 -13.23 8.90
N ARG A 820 54.98 -14.21 9.40
CA ARG A 820 54.90 -14.38 10.84
C ARG A 820 56.36 -14.51 11.31
N ALA A 821 56.83 -13.53 12.05
CA ALA A 821 57.94 -13.77 12.92
C ALA A 821 57.45 -14.89 13.87
N SER A 822 57.91 -16.10 13.68
CA SER A 822 57.76 -17.14 14.68
C SER A 822 58.25 -16.60 16.03
N PRO A 823 57.68 -17.03 17.18
CA PRO A 823 58.08 -16.53 18.48
C PRO A 823 59.57 -16.60 18.72
N ASP A 824 60.28 -17.42 17.96
CA ASP A 824 61.74 -17.62 17.98
C ASP A 824 62.50 -16.84 16.90
N GLY A 825 61.80 -15.99 16.12
CA GLY A 825 62.40 -15.18 15.08
C GLY A 825 62.91 -15.94 13.85
N LEU A 826 62.65 -17.24 13.75
CA LEU A 826 63.01 -18.11 12.60
C LEU A 826 61.96 -18.01 11.49
N THR A 827 62.34 -17.96 10.23
CA THR A 827 61.43 -18.16 9.11
C THR A 827 61.14 -19.66 8.93
N ASP A 828 59.99 -20.03 8.30
CA ASP A 828 59.63 -21.44 8.06
C ASP A 828 60.74 -22.24 7.36
N GLY A 829 61.45 -21.62 6.43
CA GLY A 829 62.61 -22.23 5.79
C GLY A 829 63.78 -22.38 6.72
N GLU A 830 64.10 -21.41 7.58
CA GLU A 830 65.12 -21.48 8.58
C GLU A 830 64.77 -22.54 9.66
N ARG A 831 63.47 -22.65 10.04
CA ARG A 831 62.99 -23.68 10.99
C ARG A 831 63.13 -25.08 10.42
N ARG A 832 62.69 -25.32 9.18
CA ARG A 832 62.84 -26.64 8.54
C ARG A 832 64.31 -27.06 8.44
N VAL A 833 65.21 -26.12 8.05
CA VAL A 833 66.65 -26.36 8.02
C VAL A 833 67.19 -26.67 9.42
N ALA A 834 66.74 -25.95 10.44
CA ALA A 834 67.14 -26.11 11.84
C ALA A 834 66.67 -27.48 12.41
N GLU A 835 65.44 -27.86 12.16
CA GLU A 835 64.84 -29.14 12.59
C GLU A 835 65.60 -30.33 11.98
N LEU A 836 65.83 -30.32 10.65
CA LEU A 836 66.59 -31.36 9.98
C LEU A 836 68.07 -31.35 10.40
N ALA A 837 68.61 -30.21 10.65
CA ALA A 837 70.00 -30.16 11.21
C ALA A 837 70.02 -30.66 12.67
N ALA A 838 69.02 -30.40 13.49
CA ALA A 838 68.93 -30.86 14.87
C ALA A 838 68.66 -32.37 14.96
N SER A 839 68.00 -32.97 13.95
CA SER A 839 67.84 -34.47 13.89
C SER A 839 69.10 -35.17 13.47
N GLY A 840 70.24 -34.49 13.27
CA GLY A 840 71.53 -35.08 13.03
C GLY A 840 71.92 -35.22 11.55
N LEU A 841 71.14 -34.77 10.58
CA LEU A 841 71.46 -34.83 9.16
C LEU A 841 72.59 -33.82 8.82
N THR A 842 73.56 -34.27 7.99
CA THR A 842 74.57 -33.36 7.47
C THR A 842 74.04 -32.28 6.56
N ASN A 843 74.74 -31.17 6.36
CA ASN A 843 74.32 -30.09 5.44
C ASN A 843 74.06 -30.59 4.03
N ARG A 844 74.67 -31.64 3.56
CA ARG A 844 74.45 -32.29 2.28
C ARG A 844 73.10 -33.07 2.26
N GLU A 845 72.74 -33.73 3.30
CA GLU A 845 71.50 -34.51 3.44
C GLU A 845 70.32 -33.54 3.61
N VAL A 846 70.50 -32.49 4.43
CA VAL A 846 69.46 -31.39 4.53
C VAL A 846 69.25 -30.72 3.18
N ALA A 847 70.34 -30.45 2.43
CA ALA A 847 70.27 -29.84 1.09
C ALA A 847 69.54 -30.73 0.10
N ALA A 848 69.75 -32.06 0.15
CA ALA A 848 69.06 -33.05 -0.69
C ALA A 848 67.60 -33.14 -0.36
N GLN A 849 67.19 -33.16 0.94
CA GLN A 849 65.83 -33.24 1.39
C GLN A 849 65.01 -31.97 1.10
N LEU A 850 65.61 -30.81 1.17
CA LEU A 850 64.95 -29.52 0.93
C LEU A 850 65.13 -28.98 -0.50
N PHE A 851 65.78 -29.75 -1.40
CA PHE A 851 66.07 -29.37 -2.78
C PHE A 851 66.83 -28.01 -2.85
N MET A 852 67.82 -27.84 -1.98
CA MET A 852 68.65 -26.65 -1.86
C MET A 852 70.12 -26.95 -2.14
N SER A 853 70.96 -25.92 -2.34
CA SER A 853 72.38 -26.13 -2.36
C SER A 853 72.96 -26.27 -0.94
N PRO A 854 74.00 -27.10 -0.69
CA PRO A 854 74.65 -27.21 0.59
C PRO A 854 75.15 -25.87 1.16
N LYS A 855 75.56 -24.95 0.30
CA LYS A 855 75.97 -23.58 0.65
C LYS A 855 74.77 -22.72 1.12
N THR A 856 73.58 -22.96 0.57
CA THR A 856 72.33 -22.32 1.03
C THR A 856 71.94 -22.83 2.41
N VAL A 857 72.04 -24.12 2.67
CA VAL A 857 71.82 -24.74 3.99
C VAL A 857 72.77 -24.17 5.04
N GLU A 858 74.08 -24.06 4.73
CA GLU A 858 75.08 -23.49 5.63
C GLU A 858 74.80 -21.99 5.97
N ALA A 859 74.37 -21.21 5.00
CA ALA A 859 73.97 -19.81 5.19
C ALA A 859 72.73 -19.70 6.06
N ASN A 860 71.75 -20.60 5.90
CA ASN A 860 70.57 -20.71 6.77
C ASN A 860 70.91 -21.12 8.20
N ILE A 861 71.73 -22.14 8.40
CA ILE A 861 72.20 -22.55 9.70
C ILE A 861 72.91 -21.42 10.44
N SER A 862 73.79 -20.70 9.76
CA SER A 862 74.50 -19.53 10.33
C SER A 862 73.54 -18.42 10.76
N ARG A 863 72.49 -18.20 10.02
CA ARG A 863 71.45 -17.25 10.39
C ARG A 863 70.60 -17.77 11.59
N VAL A 864 70.26 -19.02 11.61
CA VAL A 864 69.58 -19.68 12.73
C VAL A 864 70.40 -19.56 14.01
N TYR A 865 71.69 -19.86 13.97
CA TYR A 865 72.56 -19.76 15.16
C TYR A 865 72.55 -18.32 15.72
N ARG A 866 72.67 -17.31 14.82
CA ARG A 866 72.65 -15.90 15.22
C ARG A 866 71.28 -15.50 15.83
N LYS A 867 70.19 -16.02 15.27
CA LYS A 867 68.85 -15.69 15.75
C LYS A 867 68.51 -16.36 17.08
N LEU A 868 69.03 -17.61 17.28
CA LEU A 868 68.79 -18.34 18.52
C LEU A 868 69.84 -18.09 19.59
N GLY A 869 70.90 -17.32 19.29
CA GLY A 869 71.97 -17.01 20.22
C GLY A 869 72.85 -18.24 20.58
N ILE A 870 73.00 -19.19 19.67
CA ILE A 870 73.75 -20.46 19.85
C ILE A 870 74.97 -20.49 18.93
N ASN A 871 76.03 -21.23 19.30
CA ASN A 871 77.28 -21.26 18.57
C ASN A 871 77.61 -22.65 18.01
N SER A 872 76.78 -23.65 18.25
CA SER A 872 77.08 -25.02 17.78
C SER A 872 75.82 -25.80 17.44
N ARG A 873 75.95 -26.76 16.53
CA ARG A 873 74.90 -27.68 16.11
C ARG A 873 74.33 -28.53 17.27
N ALA A 874 75.15 -28.86 18.23
CA ALA A 874 74.77 -29.63 19.42
C ALA A 874 73.79 -28.82 20.31
N GLN A 875 73.90 -27.54 20.32
CA GLN A 875 72.97 -26.62 21.05
C GLN A 875 71.62 -26.40 20.31
N LEU A 876 71.58 -26.74 19.04
CA LEU A 876 70.41 -26.51 18.21
C LEU A 876 69.23 -27.36 18.63
N GLY A 877 69.46 -28.69 18.85
CA GLY A 877 68.40 -29.60 19.29
C GLY A 877 67.84 -29.24 20.64
N ALA A 878 68.72 -28.93 21.61
CA ALA A 878 68.33 -28.54 22.96
C ALA A 878 67.56 -27.25 22.98
N ARG A 879 67.91 -26.25 22.10
CA ARG A 879 67.23 -24.94 22.02
C ARG A 879 65.86 -25.05 21.35
N LEU A 880 65.75 -25.92 20.32
CA LEU A 880 64.45 -26.13 19.65
C LEU A 880 63.46 -26.93 20.55
N ALA A 881 63.98 -27.88 21.40
CA ALA A 881 63.15 -28.60 22.36
C ALA A 881 62.67 -27.77 23.54
N GLN A 882 63.28 -26.61 23.82
CA GLN A 882 62.86 -25.64 24.85
C GLN A 882 61.86 -24.59 24.35
N MET A 883 61.61 -24.58 23.06
CA MET A 883 60.69 -23.59 22.39
C MET A 883 59.38 -24.23 21.99
#